data_a9caf0ca1c736d4a4cdc04d0e8dd3bd2
#
_entry.id   a9caf0ca1c736d4a4cdc04d0e8dd3bd2
#
_cell.length_a   1.000
_cell.length_b   1.000
_cell.length_c   1.000
_cell.angle_alpha   90.00
_cell.angle_beta   90.00
_cell.angle_gamma   90.00
#
_symmetry.space_group_name_H-M   'P 1'
#
loop_
_entity.id
_entity.type
_entity.pdbx_description
1 polymer ?
#
loop_
_entity_poly.entity_id
_entity_poly.type
_entity_poly.pdbx_seq_one_letter_code
_entity_poly.pdbx_strand_id
1 'polypeptide(L)'
;MTEVIRVKGAREHNLKNVDIEIPRDQLVVITGLSGSGKSSLAFDTIYAEGQRRYMESLNSYARQFLGTMDKPDVDSIEGLSPAISIDQKSTSRNPRSTVATVTEIYDYLRLLFARIGVPHCPICGNEVTRRTTEVIIDEILRQFVDKRILLLAPIVKNKKGEFAHIPEQYQRLGYARVRVDGVVYALDEFPELQKSYKHNIELVVDRLALTAEMRSRLSQSVEQALDLGQGVIEVLDADSDEVKTFSQRYACVDQPDVDIPELEPRLFSFNAPQGACPVCTGLGSRLEVDPELVFNNNLTISEGAIRPYNRMNSDAWNMKRLASVAEAHGFSLKVPVGKLSDDAKHKILYGTGDQKYRVDLGGGRHYDTTYEGVIPNLERRWKETDSDFMRRDIERFMRERDCYACKGARLKPVVLAVTVHELNIVDVCDLSVDDALDLFDNKLQLTEQEMTIARLIVKEIKSRLAFMSNVGLNYLELSRAANTLSGGEAQRIRLATQIGAGLQGVLYVLDEPSIGLHQRDNDKLIDMLKRLRDLGNSVLVVEHDEDTIRQSDFLVDMGPGAGVNGGQVVAMGTPEVVAKNENSITGRYLSGAEKIAVPKKRRKVVKDRKLIVRGARENNLKNIDVEFPLGLMTVVSGVSGSGKSTLVNDIVARELAAELNRATTAPGLHDAIEGVNLLDKTIVIDQSPIGRTPRSNPATYTGIFTPIRELFASTPEANVRGYKSGRFSFNVKGGRCENCQGDGVIKIEMHFLPDVYVQCDECHGKRYNREALEIKYKDKTIADVLDMTIDQAAEFFDSVPNIARKLQTLVEVGLGYIKLGQPATTFSGGEAQRIKLATELSKRSTGKTMYILDEPTTGLHSADVKRLLGILQQLVEGGNSMIIIEHNLDVIKSADWIIDMGPEGGIDGGTVVACGTPEDIAKVPNSFTGKYLKKML
;
A
#
# COMPACT_ATOMS: atom_id res chain seq x y z
N MET A 1 -32.84 -21.66 -16.47
CA MET A 1 -32.35 -20.56 -15.66
C MET A 1 -32.85 -19.27 -16.25
N THR A 2 -33.20 -18.27 -15.49
CA THR A 2 -33.64 -16.96 -16.01
C THR A 2 -32.50 -16.33 -16.81
N GLU A 3 -32.76 -15.91 -18.04
CA GLU A 3 -31.74 -15.34 -18.95
C GLU A 3 -31.36 -13.89 -18.57
N VAL A 4 -32.05 -13.31 -17.58
CA VAL A 4 -31.87 -11.92 -17.14
C VAL A 4 -31.82 -11.81 -15.62
N ILE A 5 -31.08 -10.82 -15.13
CA ILE A 5 -31.16 -10.29 -13.77
C ILE A 5 -32.23 -9.20 -13.78
N ARG A 6 -33.33 -9.43 -13.05
CA ARG A 6 -34.46 -8.49 -12.98
C ARG A 6 -34.46 -7.77 -11.64
N VAL A 7 -34.22 -6.48 -11.63
CA VAL A 7 -34.30 -5.59 -10.47
C VAL A 7 -35.62 -4.83 -10.52
N LYS A 8 -36.38 -4.79 -9.42
CA LYS A 8 -37.60 -4.05 -9.26
C LYS A 8 -37.56 -3.15 -8.04
N GLY A 9 -37.89 -1.89 -8.25
CA GLY A 9 -38.08 -0.92 -7.19
C GLY A 9 -36.80 -0.57 -6.43
N ALA A 10 -35.68 -0.40 -7.11
CA ALA A 10 -34.44 -0.01 -6.46
C ALA A 10 -34.48 1.48 -6.04
N ARG A 11 -34.24 1.75 -4.74
CA ARG A 11 -34.33 3.09 -4.13
C ARG A 11 -33.12 3.45 -3.30
N GLU A 12 -32.03 2.68 -3.44
CA GLU A 12 -30.82 2.94 -2.67
C GLU A 12 -30.22 4.31 -3.03
N HIS A 13 -29.84 5.08 -2.02
CA HIS A 13 -29.31 6.45 -2.13
C HIS A 13 -30.15 7.39 -2.99
N ASN A 14 -29.73 7.70 -4.22
CA ASN A 14 -30.43 8.61 -5.13
C ASN A 14 -31.27 7.91 -6.20
N LEU A 15 -31.36 6.58 -6.18
CA LEU A 15 -32.16 5.82 -7.14
C LEU A 15 -33.66 6.11 -6.99
N LYS A 16 -34.34 6.32 -8.09
CA LYS A 16 -35.74 6.71 -8.15
C LYS A 16 -36.67 5.55 -8.54
N ASN A 17 -36.76 4.55 -7.67
CA ASN A 17 -37.59 3.37 -7.88
C ASN A 17 -37.30 2.70 -9.24
N VAL A 18 -36.01 2.33 -9.43
CA VAL A 18 -35.53 1.82 -10.71
C VAL A 18 -35.97 0.38 -10.94
N ASP A 19 -36.64 0.14 -12.09
CA ASP A 19 -36.91 -1.17 -12.63
C ASP A 19 -36.02 -1.42 -13.85
N ILE A 20 -35.25 -2.53 -13.86
CA ILE A 20 -34.35 -2.85 -14.95
C ILE A 20 -34.20 -4.35 -15.14
N GLU A 21 -34.03 -4.77 -16.40
CA GLU A 21 -33.63 -6.13 -16.80
C GLU A 21 -32.24 -6.10 -17.44
N ILE A 22 -31.29 -6.82 -16.82
CA ILE A 22 -29.91 -6.91 -17.25
C ILE A 22 -29.66 -8.33 -17.79
N PRO A 23 -29.16 -8.49 -19.02
CA PRO A 23 -28.89 -9.82 -19.57
C PRO A 23 -27.76 -10.51 -18.81
N ARG A 24 -27.88 -11.83 -18.63
CA ARG A 24 -26.84 -12.67 -18.02
C ARG A 24 -25.82 -13.11 -19.06
N ASP A 25 -24.66 -13.54 -18.56
CA ASP A 25 -23.57 -14.13 -19.36
C ASP A 25 -23.10 -13.17 -20.49
N GLN A 26 -23.17 -11.87 -20.20
CA GLN A 26 -22.77 -10.77 -21.07
C GLN A 26 -21.85 -9.79 -20.32
N LEU A 27 -21.09 -9.00 -21.11
CA LEU A 27 -20.36 -7.85 -20.64
C LEU A 27 -21.31 -6.64 -20.65
N VAL A 28 -21.79 -6.26 -19.48
CA VAL A 28 -22.72 -5.14 -19.28
C VAL A 28 -21.98 -3.96 -18.69
N VAL A 29 -22.08 -2.80 -19.33
CA VAL A 29 -21.52 -1.56 -18.82
C VAL A 29 -22.62 -0.67 -18.26
N ILE A 30 -22.44 -0.15 -17.04
CA ILE A 30 -23.25 0.92 -16.45
C ILE A 30 -22.46 2.21 -16.51
N THR A 31 -22.98 3.20 -17.24
CA THR A 31 -22.35 4.49 -17.45
C THR A 31 -23.26 5.67 -17.09
N GLY A 32 -22.79 6.90 -17.25
CA GLY A 32 -23.54 8.15 -16.98
C GLY A 32 -22.71 9.16 -16.20
N LEU A 33 -23.22 10.33 -15.92
CA LEU A 33 -22.53 11.41 -15.20
C LEU A 33 -22.06 10.98 -13.80
N SER A 34 -21.02 11.63 -13.27
CA SER A 34 -20.63 11.46 -11.86
C SER A 34 -21.80 11.78 -10.94
N GLY A 35 -22.10 10.90 -9.96
CA GLY A 35 -23.24 11.05 -9.06
C GLY A 35 -24.62 10.70 -9.68
N SER A 36 -24.69 10.08 -10.86
CA SER A 36 -25.95 9.68 -11.49
C SER A 36 -26.62 8.43 -10.87
N GLY A 37 -25.96 7.73 -9.94
CA GLY A 37 -26.49 6.53 -9.28
C GLY A 37 -25.94 5.20 -9.81
N LYS A 38 -24.89 5.21 -10.63
CA LYS A 38 -24.24 4.00 -11.20
C LYS A 38 -23.80 3.02 -10.11
N SER A 39 -22.96 3.50 -9.18
CA SER A 39 -22.43 2.67 -8.09
C SER A 39 -23.53 2.23 -7.14
N SER A 40 -24.57 3.07 -6.91
CA SER A 40 -25.74 2.71 -6.10
C SER A 40 -26.52 1.55 -6.71
N LEU A 41 -26.64 1.49 -8.04
CA LEU A 41 -27.29 0.37 -8.72
C LEU A 41 -26.39 -0.88 -8.74
N ALA A 42 -25.11 -0.74 -9.15
CA ALA A 42 -24.20 -1.87 -9.34
C ALA A 42 -23.75 -2.49 -8.02
N PHE A 43 -23.27 -1.66 -7.07
CA PHE A 43 -22.65 -2.13 -5.82
C PHE A 43 -23.63 -2.16 -4.65
N ASP A 44 -24.30 -1.03 -4.37
CA ASP A 44 -25.12 -0.91 -3.16
C ASP A 44 -26.46 -1.65 -3.30
N THR A 45 -26.91 -1.98 -4.55
CA THR A 45 -28.13 -2.74 -4.80
C THR A 45 -27.83 -4.17 -5.30
N ILE A 46 -27.28 -4.33 -6.51
CA ILE A 46 -27.16 -5.66 -7.17
C ILE A 46 -26.11 -6.53 -6.45
N TYR A 47 -24.90 -6.00 -6.25
CA TYR A 47 -23.84 -6.75 -5.58
C TYR A 47 -24.18 -7.01 -4.12
N ALA A 48 -24.66 -5.99 -3.38
CA ALA A 48 -25.01 -6.11 -1.97
C ALA A 48 -26.07 -7.20 -1.73
N GLU A 49 -27.12 -7.28 -2.55
CA GLU A 49 -28.12 -8.33 -2.44
C GLU A 49 -27.57 -9.72 -2.83
N GLY A 50 -26.74 -9.78 -3.86
CA GLY A 50 -26.05 -11.05 -4.25
C GLY A 50 -25.16 -11.57 -3.13
N GLN A 51 -24.38 -10.72 -2.50
CA GLN A 51 -23.51 -11.07 -1.37
C GLN A 51 -24.35 -11.43 -0.13
N ARG A 52 -25.40 -10.68 0.19
CA ARG A 52 -26.31 -10.97 1.31
C ARG A 52 -26.92 -12.38 1.20
N ARG A 53 -27.43 -12.76 0.02
CA ARG A 53 -28.00 -14.10 -0.22
C ARG A 53 -26.94 -15.20 -0.10
N TYR A 54 -25.73 -14.94 -0.60
CA TYR A 54 -24.64 -15.88 -0.45
C TYR A 54 -24.30 -16.11 1.04
N MET A 55 -24.19 -15.02 1.82
CA MET A 55 -23.93 -15.07 3.25
C MET A 55 -25.03 -15.80 4.01
N GLU A 56 -26.30 -15.60 3.66
CA GLU A 56 -27.43 -16.31 4.27
C GLU A 56 -27.43 -17.82 3.97
N SER A 57 -26.84 -18.22 2.86
CA SER A 57 -26.70 -19.64 2.51
C SER A 57 -25.61 -20.36 3.32
N LEU A 58 -24.72 -19.63 3.99
CA LEU A 58 -23.66 -20.20 4.83
C LEU A 58 -24.22 -20.73 6.15
N ASN A 59 -23.48 -21.63 6.79
CA ASN A 59 -23.86 -22.17 8.09
C ASN A 59 -23.82 -21.09 9.20
N SER A 60 -24.54 -21.32 10.32
CA SER A 60 -24.67 -20.36 11.42
C SER A 60 -23.31 -19.94 12.02
N TYR A 61 -22.33 -20.84 12.04
CA TYR A 61 -20.99 -20.57 12.56
C TYR A 61 -20.25 -19.54 11.65
N ALA A 62 -20.23 -19.76 10.34
CA ALA A 62 -19.61 -18.82 9.39
C ALA A 62 -20.27 -17.44 9.43
N ARG A 63 -21.64 -17.38 9.58
CA ARG A 63 -22.37 -16.12 9.70
C ARG A 63 -22.01 -15.30 10.93
N GLN A 64 -21.66 -15.93 12.05
CA GLN A 64 -21.22 -15.22 13.27
C GLN A 64 -19.92 -14.44 13.07
N PHE A 65 -19.01 -14.93 12.21
CA PHE A 65 -17.73 -14.27 11.92
C PHE A 65 -17.86 -13.20 10.83
N LEU A 66 -18.79 -13.35 9.89
CA LEU A 66 -18.89 -12.48 8.71
C LEU A 66 -19.89 -11.32 8.91
N GLY A 67 -20.65 -11.35 10.00
CA GLY A 67 -21.68 -10.34 10.29
C GLY A 67 -22.96 -10.51 9.46
N THR A 68 -23.98 -9.71 9.78
CA THR A 68 -25.22 -9.60 8.98
C THR A 68 -25.10 -8.37 8.08
N MET A 69 -25.42 -8.54 6.82
CA MET A 69 -25.52 -7.41 5.88
C MET A 69 -26.95 -6.89 5.86
N ASP A 70 -27.10 -5.57 5.85
CA ASP A 70 -28.41 -4.95 5.69
C ASP A 70 -28.97 -5.26 4.30
N LYS A 71 -30.30 -5.44 4.22
CA LYS A 71 -30.98 -5.61 2.96
C LYS A 71 -31.00 -4.27 2.23
N PRO A 72 -30.55 -4.19 0.96
CA PRO A 72 -30.67 -2.96 0.19
C PRO A 72 -32.16 -2.57 0.00
N ASP A 73 -32.42 -1.27 -0.17
CA ASP A 73 -33.74 -0.75 -0.42
C ASP A 73 -34.20 -1.05 -1.85
N VAL A 74 -34.70 -2.25 -2.01
CA VAL A 74 -35.21 -2.81 -3.28
C VAL A 74 -36.40 -3.74 -3.02
N ASP A 75 -37.38 -3.72 -3.89
CA ASP A 75 -38.55 -4.59 -3.75
C ASP A 75 -38.15 -6.05 -3.99
N SER A 76 -37.53 -6.36 -5.13
CA SER A 76 -37.02 -7.70 -5.43
C SER A 76 -35.92 -7.68 -6.47
N ILE A 77 -35.01 -8.67 -6.38
CA ILE A 77 -34.04 -8.98 -7.42
C ILE A 77 -34.12 -10.47 -7.74
N GLU A 78 -34.35 -10.80 -9.01
CA GLU A 78 -34.43 -12.18 -9.49
C GLU A 78 -33.22 -12.48 -10.42
N GLY A 79 -32.84 -13.75 -10.56
CA GLY A 79 -31.78 -14.21 -11.50
C GLY A 79 -30.35 -13.94 -11.05
N LEU A 80 -30.11 -13.54 -9.77
CA LEU A 80 -28.76 -13.33 -9.25
C LEU A 80 -27.98 -14.63 -9.14
N SER A 81 -26.72 -14.57 -9.59
CA SER A 81 -25.66 -15.54 -9.28
C SER A 81 -24.88 -15.10 -8.05
N PRO A 82 -24.02 -15.99 -7.46
CA PRO A 82 -23.03 -15.55 -6.49
C PRO A 82 -22.23 -14.36 -7.03
N ALA A 83 -22.11 -13.29 -6.25
CA ALA A 83 -21.54 -12.04 -6.71
C ALA A 83 -20.14 -11.81 -6.10
N ILE A 84 -19.20 -11.36 -6.93
CA ILE A 84 -17.84 -10.97 -6.54
C ILE A 84 -17.61 -9.52 -6.96
N SER A 85 -17.19 -8.68 -6.01
CA SER A 85 -16.83 -7.28 -6.27
C SER A 85 -15.32 -7.13 -6.44
N ILE A 86 -14.92 -6.33 -7.42
CA ILE A 86 -13.55 -5.90 -7.64
C ILE A 86 -13.52 -4.37 -7.63
N ASP A 87 -13.44 -3.81 -6.42
CA ASP A 87 -13.44 -2.37 -6.19
C ASP A 87 -12.03 -1.77 -6.14
N GLN A 88 -11.95 -0.45 -6.23
CA GLN A 88 -10.69 0.31 -6.19
C GLN A 88 -10.21 0.61 -4.75
N LYS A 89 -11.10 0.57 -3.76
CA LYS A 89 -10.87 1.18 -2.43
C LYS A 89 -9.92 0.42 -1.50
N SER A 90 -9.56 -0.82 -1.76
CA SER A 90 -8.82 -1.65 -0.80
C SER A 90 -7.42 -2.03 -1.28
N THR A 91 -6.47 -1.10 -1.26
CA THR A 91 -5.05 -1.47 -1.23
C THR A 91 -4.75 -2.08 0.15
N SER A 92 -4.07 -3.23 0.18
CA SER A 92 -3.64 -3.85 1.43
C SER A 92 -2.72 -2.88 2.18
N ARG A 93 -3.09 -2.50 3.40
CA ARG A 93 -2.24 -1.68 4.27
C ARG A 93 -1.20 -2.51 5.03
N ASN A 94 -1.20 -3.82 4.84
CA ASN A 94 -0.26 -4.69 5.51
C ASN A 94 1.12 -4.58 4.83
N PRO A 95 2.16 -4.10 5.53
CA PRO A 95 3.49 -3.91 4.96
C PRO A 95 4.19 -5.24 4.59
N ARG A 96 3.65 -6.38 5.04
CA ARG A 96 4.15 -7.70 4.68
C ARG A 96 3.59 -8.25 3.37
N SER A 97 2.51 -7.66 2.84
CA SER A 97 1.93 -8.11 1.57
C SER A 97 2.78 -7.65 0.39
N THR A 98 3.09 -8.57 -0.51
CA THR A 98 3.79 -8.31 -1.79
C THR A 98 2.91 -8.73 -2.96
N VAL A 99 3.26 -8.33 -4.18
CA VAL A 99 2.60 -8.80 -5.41
C VAL A 99 2.54 -10.34 -5.41
N ALA A 100 3.67 -11.01 -5.15
CA ALA A 100 3.72 -12.47 -5.13
C ALA A 100 2.79 -13.11 -4.08
N THR A 101 2.61 -12.48 -2.90
CA THR A 101 1.70 -13.03 -1.86
C THR A 101 0.24 -12.77 -2.16
N VAL A 102 -0.11 -11.63 -2.74
CA VAL A 102 -1.50 -11.30 -3.10
C VAL A 102 -1.99 -12.16 -4.27
N THR A 103 -1.09 -12.54 -5.19
CA THR A 103 -1.37 -13.40 -6.34
C THR A 103 -1.26 -14.88 -6.01
N GLU A 104 -0.92 -15.24 -4.76
CA GLU A 104 -0.65 -16.60 -4.30
C GLU A 104 0.57 -17.25 -4.99
N ILE A 105 1.28 -16.57 -5.88
CA ILE A 105 2.48 -17.08 -6.55
C ILE A 105 3.53 -17.46 -5.51
N TYR A 106 3.68 -16.66 -4.45
CA TYR A 106 4.63 -16.94 -3.37
C TYR A 106 4.37 -18.27 -2.66
N ASP A 107 3.12 -18.68 -2.51
CA ASP A 107 2.77 -19.94 -1.87
C ASP A 107 3.20 -21.14 -2.72
N TYR A 108 3.07 -21.04 -4.04
CA TYR A 108 3.60 -22.04 -4.97
C TYR A 108 5.13 -22.03 -5.03
N LEU A 109 5.78 -20.85 -4.99
CA LEU A 109 7.24 -20.77 -4.92
C LEU A 109 7.77 -21.42 -3.64
N ARG A 110 7.17 -21.16 -2.48
CA ARG A 110 7.56 -21.83 -1.23
C ARG A 110 7.46 -23.36 -1.33
N LEU A 111 6.40 -23.86 -1.98
CA LEU A 111 6.23 -25.28 -2.21
C LEU A 111 7.28 -25.83 -3.18
N LEU A 112 7.59 -25.10 -4.26
CA LEU A 112 8.62 -25.47 -5.24
C LEU A 112 9.99 -25.60 -4.55
N PHE A 113 10.43 -24.58 -3.85
CA PHE A 113 11.72 -24.55 -3.15
C PHE A 113 11.82 -25.61 -2.03
N ALA A 114 10.71 -25.92 -1.36
CA ALA A 114 10.69 -26.99 -0.37
C ALA A 114 10.80 -28.40 -0.98
N ARG A 115 10.40 -28.59 -2.25
CA ARG A 115 10.36 -29.92 -2.89
C ARG A 115 11.57 -30.23 -3.75
N ILE A 116 12.09 -29.25 -4.48
CA ILE A 116 13.21 -29.42 -5.41
C ILE A 116 14.39 -28.47 -5.12
N GLY A 117 14.31 -27.67 -4.07
CA GLY A 117 15.39 -26.77 -3.68
C GLY A 117 16.64 -27.51 -3.20
N VAL A 118 17.80 -27.04 -3.64
CA VAL A 118 19.12 -27.54 -3.25
C VAL A 118 19.69 -26.60 -2.19
N PRO A 119 19.92 -27.08 -0.96
CA PRO A 119 20.49 -26.24 0.09
C PRO A 119 22.00 -26.08 -0.06
N HIS A 120 22.48 -24.88 0.18
CA HIS A 120 23.89 -24.53 0.21
C HIS A 120 24.27 -23.97 1.59
N CYS A 121 25.53 -24.03 1.93
CA CYS A 121 26.04 -23.43 3.15
C CYS A 121 26.04 -21.89 3.00
N PRO A 122 25.39 -21.11 3.90
CA PRO A 122 25.34 -19.66 3.79
C PRO A 122 26.70 -18.96 4.02
N ILE A 123 27.74 -19.71 4.46
CA ILE A 123 29.08 -19.18 4.74
C ILE A 123 30.05 -19.51 3.60
N CYS A 124 30.16 -20.79 3.20
CA CYS A 124 31.12 -21.23 2.18
C CYS A 124 30.50 -21.44 0.78
N GLY A 125 29.17 -21.43 0.65
CA GLY A 125 28.46 -21.62 -0.64
C GLY A 125 28.41 -23.07 -1.16
N ASN A 126 29.04 -24.03 -0.48
CA ASN A 126 29.08 -25.42 -0.92
C ASN A 126 27.70 -26.05 -0.78
N GLU A 127 27.33 -26.91 -1.73
CA GLU A 127 26.13 -27.73 -1.67
C GLU A 127 26.11 -28.60 -0.41
N VAL A 128 24.97 -28.66 0.24
CA VAL A 128 24.78 -29.43 1.48
C VAL A 128 23.81 -30.57 1.21
N THR A 129 24.29 -31.79 1.40
CA THR A 129 23.51 -33.02 1.21
C THR A 129 23.12 -33.62 2.56
N ARG A 130 22.02 -34.37 2.57
CA ARG A 130 21.68 -35.23 3.74
C ARG A 130 22.71 -36.35 3.83
N ARG A 131 23.28 -36.56 5.01
CA ARG A 131 24.13 -37.69 5.26
C ARG A 131 23.24 -38.92 5.46
N THR A 132 23.47 -39.96 4.66
CA THR A 132 22.82 -41.24 4.91
C THR A 132 23.41 -41.89 6.17
N THR A 133 22.64 -42.80 6.80
CA THR A 133 23.12 -43.55 7.95
C THR A 133 24.44 -44.25 7.65
N GLU A 134 24.59 -44.81 6.45
CA GLU A 134 25.82 -45.47 5.98
C GLU A 134 27.03 -44.53 5.99
N VAL A 135 26.88 -43.31 5.48
CA VAL A 135 27.97 -42.30 5.48
C VAL A 135 28.36 -41.92 6.91
N ILE A 136 27.37 -41.75 7.81
CA ILE A 136 27.63 -41.48 9.24
C ILE A 136 28.41 -42.65 9.87
N ILE A 137 28.02 -43.90 9.61
CA ILE A 137 28.69 -45.11 10.12
C ILE A 137 30.16 -45.18 9.62
N ASP A 138 30.37 -44.93 8.33
CA ASP A 138 31.72 -44.97 7.74
C ASP A 138 32.60 -43.87 8.30
N GLU A 139 32.03 -42.70 8.59
CA GLU A 139 32.76 -41.59 9.19
C GLU A 139 33.11 -41.84 10.67
N ILE A 140 32.17 -42.43 11.44
CA ILE A 140 32.44 -42.85 12.84
C ILE A 140 33.54 -43.94 12.86
N LEU A 141 33.51 -44.96 12.00
CA LEU A 141 34.51 -45.99 11.89
C LEU A 141 35.88 -45.34 11.56
N ARG A 142 35.95 -44.43 10.60
CA ARG A 142 37.21 -43.80 10.21
C ARG A 142 37.82 -42.95 11.33
N GLN A 143 37.00 -42.25 12.11
CA GLN A 143 37.48 -41.29 13.12
C GLN A 143 37.74 -41.87 14.50
N PHE A 144 37.01 -42.93 14.86
CA PHE A 144 37.02 -43.52 16.19
C PHE A 144 37.48 -45.00 16.24
N VAL A 145 38.09 -45.54 15.16
CA VAL A 145 38.63 -46.88 15.20
C VAL A 145 39.65 -47.04 16.35
N ASP A 146 39.59 -48.17 17.05
CA ASP A 146 40.41 -48.53 18.20
C ASP A 146 40.25 -47.63 19.46
N LYS A 147 39.14 -46.88 19.51
CA LYS A 147 38.73 -46.05 20.64
C LYS A 147 37.52 -46.61 21.38
N ARG A 148 37.42 -46.18 22.66
CA ARG A 148 36.21 -46.47 23.48
C ARG A 148 35.23 -45.30 23.28
N ILE A 149 34.08 -45.56 22.75
CA ILE A 149 33.08 -44.51 22.45
C ILE A 149 31.75 -44.79 23.17
N LEU A 150 31.07 -43.69 23.49
CA LEU A 150 29.63 -43.71 23.84
C LEU A 150 28.83 -43.10 22.70
N LEU A 151 27.81 -43.85 22.25
CA LEU A 151 26.81 -43.32 21.35
C LEU A 151 25.70 -42.69 22.14
N LEU A 152 25.49 -41.40 21.90
CA LEU A 152 24.55 -40.55 22.65
C LEU A 152 23.42 -40.07 21.73
N ALA A 153 22.20 -40.18 22.19
CA ALA A 153 21.04 -39.57 21.53
C ALA A 153 20.62 -38.31 22.28
N PRO A 154 20.75 -37.12 21.73
CA PRO A 154 20.33 -35.88 22.39
C PRO A 154 18.80 -35.81 22.45
N ILE A 155 18.26 -35.83 23.71
CA ILE A 155 16.82 -35.77 24.00
C ILE A 155 16.38 -34.35 24.30
N VAL A 156 17.17 -33.63 25.09
CA VAL A 156 16.93 -32.25 25.48
C VAL A 156 18.19 -31.43 25.18
N LYS A 157 18.06 -30.36 24.37
CA LYS A 157 19.18 -29.46 24.04
C LYS A 157 18.82 -28.04 24.44
N ASN A 158 19.57 -27.47 25.38
CA ASN A 158 19.48 -26.05 25.81
C ASN A 158 18.07 -25.60 26.22
N LYS A 159 17.29 -26.48 26.93
CA LYS A 159 15.91 -26.17 27.37
C LYS A 159 15.82 -26.07 28.89
N LYS A 160 14.98 -25.14 29.38
CA LYS A 160 14.66 -25.01 30.80
C LYS A 160 13.62 -26.05 31.20
N GLY A 161 13.77 -26.66 32.39
CA GLY A 161 12.81 -27.64 32.91
C GLY A 161 13.43 -28.56 33.94
N GLU A 162 12.59 -29.26 34.71
CA GLU A 162 12.99 -30.27 35.71
C GLU A 162 13.17 -31.65 35.09
N PHE A 163 12.56 -31.94 33.96
CA PHE A 163 12.63 -33.18 33.14
C PHE A 163 12.49 -34.48 33.95
N ALA A 164 11.77 -34.46 35.11
CA ALA A 164 11.62 -35.60 36.03
C ALA A 164 10.97 -36.86 35.44
N HIS A 165 10.34 -36.74 34.25
CA HIS A 165 9.70 -37.86 33.53
C HIS A 165 10.68 -38.70 32.70
N ILE A 166 11.85 -38.17 32.38
CA ILE A 166 12.84 -38.82 31.49
C ILE A 166 13.32 -40.19 32.06
N PRO A 167 13.71 -40.31 33.34
CA PRO A 167 14.19 -41.58 33.84
C PRO A 167 13.17 -42.72 33.68
N GLU A 168 11.94 -42.52 34.07
CA GLU A 168 10.90 -43.53 34.00
C GLU A 168 10.57 -43.90 32.55
N GLN A 169 10.52 -42.93 31.64
CA GLN A 169 10.24 -43.15 30.24
C GLN A 169 11.29 -44.02 29.54
N TYR A 170 12.60 -43.75 29.76
CA TYR A 170 13.66 -44.44 29.04
C TYR A 170 14.10 -45.72 29.74
N GLN A 171 13.91 -45.87 31.06
CA GLN A 171 14.03 -47.16 31.77
C GLN A 171 13.05 -48.20 31.23
N ARG A 172 11.80 -47.82 30.95
CA ARG A 172 10.79 -48.69 30.35
C ARG A 172 11.18 -49.15 28.93
N LEU A 173 11.98 -48.38 28.22
CA LEU A 173 12.52 -48.73 26.88
C LEU A 173 13.81 -49.54 26.97
N GLY A 174 14.33 -49.84 28.19
CA GLY A 174 15.48 -50.69 28.39
C GLY A 174 16.82 -49.99 28.45
N TYR A 175 16.84 -48.67 28.49
CA TYR A 175 18.08 -47.90 28.65
C TYR A 175 18.48 -47.80 30.13
N ALA A 176 19.79 -47.69 30.39
CA ALA A 176 20.32 -47.73 31.73
C ALA A 176 21.03 -46.41 32.15
N ARG A 177 21.44 -45.58 31.18
CA ARG A 177 22.30 -44.40 31.46
C ARG A 177 21.92 -43.21 30.64
N VAL A 178 22.18 -42.04 31.21
CA VAL A 178 21.92 -40.74 30.60
C VAL A 178 23.11 -39.80 30.90
N ARG A 179 23.46 -38.92 30.01
CA ARG A 179 24.43 -37.85 30.24
C ARG A 179 23.65 -36.58 30.44
N VAL A 180 23.87 -35.88 31.53
CA VAL A 180 23.19 -34.64 31.92
C VAL A 180 24.26 -33.57 32.13
N ASP A 181 24.19 -32.48 31.34
CA ASP A 181 25.13 -31.36 31.41
C ASP A 181 26.59 -31.80 31.41
N GLY A 182 26.92 -32.82 30.60
CA GLY A 182 28.28 -33.33 30.41
C GLY A 182 28.68 -34.47 31.37
N VAL A 183 27.84 -34.83 32.36
CA VAL A 183 28.14 -35.89 33.34
C VAL A 183 27.24 -37.09 33.14
N VAL A 184 27.80 -38.31 33.09
CA VAL A 184 27.03 -39.56 32.87
C VAL A 184 26.50 -40.07 34.20
N TYR A 185 25.19 -40.28 34.29
CA TYR A 185 24.48 -40.83 35.43
C TYR A 185 23.78 -42.16 35.04
N ALA A 186 23.53 -43.03 36.03
CA ALA A 186 22.56 -44.08 35.84
C ALA A 186 21.14 -43.46 35.91
N LEU A 187 20.19 -44.05 35.16
CA LEU A 187 18.83 -43.47 35.10
C LEU A 187 18.10 -43.54 36.46
N ASP A 188 18.47 -44.45 37.34
CA ASP A 188 17.99 -44.54 38.74
C ASP A 188 18.64 -43.50 39.65
N GLU A 189 19.76 -42.92 39.27
CA GLU A 189 20.49 -41.87 39.96
C GLU A 189 20.36 -40.50 39.22
N PHE A 190 19.28 -40.27 38.51
CA PHE A 190 19.07 -39.03 37.73
C PHE A 190 19.06 -37.82 38.66
N PRO A 191 19.87 -36.78 38.39
CA PRO A 191 19.98 -35.61 39.25
C PRO A 191 18.70 -34.77 39.25
N GLU A 192 18.40 -34.12 40.39
CA GLU A 192 17.34 -33.09 40.45
C GLU A 192 17.77 -31.83 39.68
N LEU A 193 17.04 -31.50 38.60
CA LEU A 193 17.34 -30.38 37.73
C LEU A 193 16.58 -29.13 38.14
N GLN A 194 17.25 -27.98 38.09
CA GLN A 194 16.62 -26.71 38.43
C GLN A 194 15.81 -26.16 37.25
N LYS A 195 14.53 -25.88 37.46
CA LYS A 195 13.59 -25.38 36.45
C LYS A 195 14.02 -24.10 35.75
N SER A 196 14.83 -23.26 36.40
CA SER A 196 15.26 -21.95 35.89
C SER A 196 16.48 -22.02 34.96
N TYR A 197 17.26 -23.13 35.05
CA TYR A 197 18.45 -23.32 34.22
C TYR A 197 18.12 -24.06 32.92
N LYS A 198 19.01 -23.90 31.92
CA LYS A 198 18.96 -24.64 30.67
C LYS A 198 19.83 -25.89 30.82
N HIS A 199 19.30 -27.03 30.44
CA HIS A 199 19.95 -28.32 30.52
C HIS A 199 20.11 -28.97 29.15
N ASN A 200 21.17 -29.79 29.03
CA ASN A 200 21.39 -30.72 27.92
C ASN A 200 21.27 -32.14 28.49
N ILE A 201 20.48 -32.97 27.85
CA ILE A 201 20.25 -34.37 28.29
C ILE A 201 20.41 -35.25 27.05
N GLU A 202 21.39 -36.14 27.11
CA GLU A 202 21.70 -37.13 26.07
C GLU A 202 21.53 -38.53 26.62
N LEU A 203 20.77 -39.39 25.94
CA LEU A 203 20.59 -40.81 26.31
C LEU A 203 21.81 -41.61 25.82
N VAL A 204 22.42 -42.41 26.67
CA VAL A 204 23.48 -43.34 26.30
C VAL A 204 22.86 -44.58 25.64
N VAL A 205 22.99 -44.66 24.31
CA VAL A 205 22.37 -45.76 23.52
C VAL A 205 23.26 -46.99 23.53
N ASP A 206 24.58 -46.84 23.32
CA ASP A 206 25.53 -47.98 23.39
C ASP A 206 26.92 -47.48 23.86
N ARG A 207 27.72 -48.46 24.32
CA ARG A 207 29.12 -48.26 24.73
C ARG A 207 29.95 -49.26 24.01
N LEU A 208 30.84 -48.82 23.13
CA LEU A 208 31.61 -49.63 22.23
C LEU A 208 33.09 -49.37 22.38
N ALA A 209 33.91 -50.45 22.44
CA ALA A 209 35.31 -50.40 22.09
C ALA A 209 35.39 -50.70 20.58
N LEU A 210 35.45 -49.64 19.77
CA LEU A 210 35.19 -49.73 18.34
C LEU A 210 36.36 -50.39 17.61
N THR A 211 36.09 -51.52 16.92
CA THR A 211 37.04 -52.16 16.01
C THR A 211 36.45 -52.23 14.61
N ALA A 212 37.25 -52.42 13.59
CA ALA A 212 36.80 -52.52 12.20
C ALA A 212 35.76 -53.62 11.93
N GLU A 213 35.77 -54.67 12.76
CA GLU A 213 34.83 -55.78 12.63
C GLU A 213 33.44 -55.52 13.23
N MET A 214 33.26 -54.45 14.04
CA MET A 214 32.04 -54.17 14.76
C MET A 214 31.00 -53.37 13.93
N ARG A 215 31.18 -53.23 12.61
CA ARG A 215 30.30 -52.47 11.73
C ARG A 215 28.81 -52.78 11.91
N SER A 216 28.43 -54.10 12.02
CA SER A 216 27.03 -54.49 12.15
C SER A 216 26.40 -54.02 13.46
N ARG A 217 27.12 -54.11 14.60
CA ARG A 217 26.64 -53.62 15.87
C ARG A 217 26.58 -52.10 15.91
N LEU A 218 27.61 -51.40 15.39
CA LEU A 218 27.64 -49.97 15.23
C LEU A 218 26.44 -49.45 14.41
N SER A 219 26.11 -50.15 13.29
CA SER A 219 24.95 -49.80 12.46
C SER A 219 23.65 -49.82 13.24
N GLN A 220 23.37 -50.87 13.97
CA GLN A 220 22.15 -50.98 14.78
C GLN A 220 22.10 -49.89 15.87
N SER A 221 23.22 -49.67 16.56
CA SER A 221 23.26 -48.64 17.65
C SER A 221 23.14 -47.23 17.08
N VAL A 222 23.73 -46.94 15.91
CA VAL A 222 23.60 -45.65 15.22
C VAL A 222 22.17 -45.38 14.74
N GLU A 223 21.51 -46.40 14.15
CA GLU A 223 20.10 -46.30 13.75
C GLU A 223 19.19 -46.00 14.95
N GLN A 224 19.36 -46.73 16.06
CA GLN A 224 18.59 -46.47 17.29
C GLN A 224 18.87 -45.08 17.87
N ALA A 225 20.15 -44.64 17.85
CA ALA A 225 20.50 -43.33 18.37
C ALA A 225 19.94 -42.19 17.49
N LEU A 226 19.92 -42.35 16.16
CA LEU A 226 19.34 -41.40 15.23
C LEU A 226 17.81 -41.28 15.37
N ASP A 227 17.13 -42.44 15.57
CA ASP A 227 15.67 -42.43 15.81
C ASP A 227 15.32 -41.71 17.10
N LEU A 228 16.04 -41.99 18.21
CA LEU A 228 15.82 -41.33 19.51
C LEU A 228 16.20 -39.83 19.50
N GLY A 229 17.31 -39.52 18.84
CA GLY A 229 17.85 -38.15 18.73
C GLY A 229 17.23 -37.34 17.57
N GLN A 230 16.16 -37.87 16.96
CA GLN A 230 15.46 -37.18 15.85
C GLN A 230 16.42 -36.80 14.70
N GLY A 231 17.23 -37.76 14.27
CA GLY A 231 18.20 -37.60 13.18
C GLY A 231 19.55 -37.00 13.61
N VAL A 232 19.82 -36.86 14.88
CA VAL A 232 21.09 -36.37 15.44
C VAL A 232 21.66 -37.40 16.39
N ILE A 233 22.96 -37.68 16.28
CA ILE A 233 23.73 -38.53 17.19
C ILE A 233 24.98 -37.79 17.65
N GLU A 234 25.37 -37.96 18.88
CA GLU A 234 26.63 -37.51 19.42
C GLU A 234 27.50 -38.72 19.78
N VAL A 235 28.75 -38.65 19.38
CA VAL A 235 29.77 -39.69 19.69
C VAL A 235 30.75 -39.09 20.65
N LEU A 236 30.79 -39.62 21.87
CA LEU A 236 31.75 -39.23 22.91
C LEU A 236 32.92 -40.22 22.91
N ASP A 237 34.10 -39.74 22.71
CA ASP A 237 35.34 -40.47 22.97
C ASP A 237 35.54 -40.53 24.50
N ALA A 238 35.44 -41.74 25.05
CA ALA A 238 35.54 -41.94 26.52
C ALA A 238 36.92 -41.72 27.11
N ASP A 239 37.95 -41.62 26.29
CA ASP A 239 39.33 -41.43 26.69
C ASP A 239 39.78 -39.97 26.64
N SER A 240 39.20 -39.18 25.72
CA SER A 240 39.55 -37.76 25.54
C SER A 240 38.45 -36.76 25.98
N ASP A 241 37.27 -37.28 26.31
CA ASP A 241 36.04 -36.49 26.59
C ASP A 241 35.61 -35.59 25.40
N GLU A 242 36.12 -35.88 24.18
CA GLU A 242 35.75 -35.16 22.98
C GLU A 242 34.41 -35.67 22.44
N VAL A 243 33.46 -34.73 22.21
CA VAL A 243 32.14 -35.04 21.64
C VAL A 243 32.11 -34.58 20.20
N LYS A 244 31.73 -35.52 19.29
CA LYS A 244 31.43 -35.17 17.88
C LYS A 244 29.98 -35.45 17.57
N THR A 245 29.32 -34.46 16.97
CA THR A 245 27.93 -34.51 16.54
C THR A 245 27.87 -34.95 15.07
N PHE A 246 27.01 -35.92 14.77
CA PHE A 246 26.66 -36.35 13.42
C PHE A 246 25.15 -36.17 13.24
N SER A 247 24.75 -35.75 12.05
CA SER A 247 23.34 -35.50 11.75
C SER A 247 22.95 -36.05 10.40
N GLN A 248 21.77 -36.64 10.32
CA GLN A 248 21.10 -36.94 9.06
C GLN A 248 20.46 -35.69 8.42
N ARG A 249 20.44 -34.57 9.18
CA ARG A 249 19.99 -33.27 8.66
C ARG A 249 21.06 -32.71 7.70
N TYR A 250 20.68 -31.70 6.96
CA TYR A 250 21.58 -30.98 6.10
C TYR A 250 22.71 -30.34 6.94
N ALA A 251 23.93 -30.76 6.74
CA ALA A 251 25.10 -30.22 7.44
C ALA A 251 26.26 -29.95 6.45
N CYS A 252 26.90 -28.79 6.58
CA CYS A 252 28.07 -28.45 5.78
C CYS A 252 29.31 -29.17 6.32
N VAL A 253 30.11 -29.72 5.44
CA VAL A 253 31.36 -30.42 5.82
C VAL A 253 32.37 -29.44 6.40
N ASP A 254 32.46 -28.22 5.83
CA ASP A 254 33.45 -27.21 6.20
C ASP A 254 33.01 -26.31 7.36
N GLN A 255 31.69 -26.29 7.64
CA GLN A 255 31.06 -25.43 8.66
C GLN A 255 30.04 -26.25 9.48
N PRO A 256 30.51 -27.13 10.39
CA PRO A 256 29.64 -28.06 11.12
C PRO A 256 28.66 -27.38 12.08
N ASP A 257 28.90 -26.12 12.46
CA ASP A 257 28.01 -25.32 13.31
C ASP A 257 26.81 -24.73 12.58
N VAL A 258 26.77 -24.81 11.25
CA VAL A 258 25.65 -24.32 10.44
C VAL A 258 24.55 -25.38 10.40
N ASP A 259 23.49 -25.15 11.15
CA ASP A 259 22.28 -25.98 11.14
C ASP A 259 21.33 -25.51 10.03
N ILE A 260 21.10 -26.34 9.03
CA ILE A 260 20.15 -26.11 7.95
C ILE A 260 18.90 -26.93 8.28
N PRO A 261 17.76 -26.28 8.60
CA PRO A 261 16.53 -26.97 8.94
C PRO A 261 15.98 -27.74 7.76
N GLU A 262 15.05 -28.67 8.05
CA GLU A 262 14.35 -29.42 6.99
C GLU A 262 13.61 -28.46 6.05
N LEU A 263 13.68 -28.73 4.73
CA LEU A 263 13.09 -27.89 3.70
C LEU A 263 11.56 -28.06 3.69
N GLU A 264 10.89 -27.33 4.57
CA GLU A 264 9.42 -27.23 4.61
C GLU A 264 8.96 -25.88 4.03
N PRO A 265 7.74 -25.79 3.46
CA PRO A 265 7.20 -24.52 2.95
C PRO A 265 7.17 -23.39 3.97
N ARG A 266 7.10 -23.70 5.29
CA ARG A 266 7.16 -22.69 6.38
C ARG A 266 8.54 -22.05 6.50
N LEU A 267 9.61 -22.76 6.13
CA LEU A 267 10.97 -22.21 6.16
C LEU A 267 11.14 -21.06 5.17
N PHE A 268 10.44 -21.09 4.05
CA PHE A 268 10.47 -20.07 3.01
C PHE A 268 9.47 -18.94 3.24
N SER A 269 8.80 -18.88 4.40
CA SER A 269 7.82 -17.85 4.71
C SER A 269 8.45 -16.75 5.55
N PHE A 270 8.46 -15.52 5.03
CA PHE A 270 8.86 -14.34 5.81
C PHE A 270 7.79 -13.92 6.86
N ASN A 271 6.61 -14.54 6.85
CA ASN A 271 5.58 -14.37 7.89
C ASN A 271 5.68 -15.40 9.02
N ALA A 272 6.54 -16.41 8.86
CA ALA A 272 6.75 -17.44 9.86
C ALA A 272 8.10 -17.25 10.57
N PRO A 273 8.19 -17.42 11.92
CA PRO A 273 9.43 -17.23 12.66
C PRO A 273 10.60 -18.14 12.19
N GLN A 274 10.27 -19.27 11.55
CA GLN A 274 11.27 -20.20 11.00
C GLN A 274 12.08 -19.58 9.88
N GLY A 275 11.41 -18.84 8.96
CA GLY A 275 12.02 -18.26 7.77
C GLY A 275 12.34 -16.77 7.89
N ALA A 276 11.57 -16.01 8.68
CA ALA A 276 11.68 -14.57 8.79
C ALA A 276 13.05 -14.10 9.33
N CYS A 277 13.60 -13.05 8.75
CA CYS A 277 14.77 -12.36 9.29
C CYS A 277 14.48 -11.92 10.75
N PRO A 278 15.32 -12.28 11.73
CA PRO A 278 15.06 -11.99 13.14
C PRO A 278 15.13 -10.48 13.47
N VAL A 279 15.82 -9.69 12.66
CA VAL A 279 16.04 -8.25 12.88
C VAL A 279 14.82 -7.43 12.43
N CYS A 280 14.31 -7.65 11.21
CA CYS A 280 13.14 -6.94 10.68
C CYS A 280 11.83 -7.75 10.82
N THR A 281 11.88 -8.94 11.39
CA THR A 281 10.71 -9.83 11.56
C THR A 281 9.92 -10.07 10.25
N GLY A 282 10.64 -10.14 9.12
CA GLY A 282 10.07 -10.39 7.81
C GLY A 282 9.53 -9.16 7.06
N LEU A 283 9.81 -7.96 7.54
CA LEU A 283 9.40 -6.72 6.86
C LEU A 283 10.30 -6.36 5.68
N GLY A 284 11.58 -6.71 5.74
CA GLY A 284 12.59 -6.33 4.75
C GLY A 284 13.19 -4.95 5.01
N SER A 285 12.43 -4.05 5.59
CA SER A 285 12.81 -2.68 5.89
C SER A 285 12.68 -2.36 7.38
N ARG A 286 13.22 -1.22 7.79
CA ARG A 286 13.11 -0.67 9.14
C ARG A 286 12.92 0.84 9.06
N LEU A 287 12.08 1.35 9.95
CA LEU A 287 12.00 2.78 10.19
C LEU A 287 13.17 3.19 11.09
N GLU A 288 14.05 4.03 10.59
CA GLU A 288 15.22 4.54 11.30
C GLU A 288 15.21 6.07 11.27
N VAL A 289 15.68 6.71 12.35
CA VAL A 289 15.77 8.16 12.40
C VAL A 289 16.85 8.63 11.43
N ASP A 290 16.48 9.52 10.52
CA ASP A 290 17.39 10.07 9.51
C ASP A 290 18.13 11.31 10.05
N PRO A 291 19.46 11.32 10.10
CA PRO A 291 20.26 12.46 10.53
C PRO A 291 19.93 13.77 9.78
N GLU A 292 19.64 13.70 8.48
CA GLU A 292 19.32 14.87 7.66
C GLU A 292 17.99 15.50 8.03
N LEU A 293 17.02 14.71 8.49
CA LEU A 293 15.74 15.20 8.97
C LEU A 293 15.84 15.79 10.38
N VAL A 294 16.82 15.36 11.18
CA VAL A 294 17.04 15.84 12.55
C VAL A 294 17.63 17.25 12.55
N PHE A 295 18.59 17.54 11.68
CA PHE A 295 19.29 18.82 11.68
C PHE A 295 18.72 19.86 10.69
N ASN A 296 18.81 21.13 11.10
CA ASN A 296 18.81 22.28 10.20
C ASN A 296 20.23 22.85 10.16
N ASN A 297 20.95 22.59 9.07
CA ASN A 297 22.34 22.95 8.91
C ASN A 297 22.62 24.47 8.94
N ASN A 298 21.60 25.30 8.67
CA ASN A 298 21.72 26.76 8.61
C ASN A 298 21.54 27.43 9.97
N LEU A 299 21.02 26.72 10.98
CA LEU A 299 20.76 27.23 12.31
C LEU A 299 21.81 26.74 13.31
N THR A 300 22.00 27.50 14.37
CA THR A 300 22.74 27.07 15.55
C THR A 300 21.84 26.17 16.43
N ILE A 301 22.45 25.34 17.27
CA ILE A 301 21.71 24.49 18.20
C ILE A 301 20.86 25.35 19.16
N SER A 302 21.40 26.49 19.60
CA SER A 302 20.67 27.45 20.44
C SER A 302 19.47 28.12 19.75
N GLU A 303 19.47 28.21 18.42
CA GLU A 303 18.34 28.71 17.60
C GLU A 303 17.38 27.61 17.21
N GLY A 304 17.61 26.37 17.64
CA GLY A 304 16.73 25.25 17.37
C GLY A 304 17.10 24.41 16.14
N ALA A 305 18.39 24.26 15.84
CA ALA A 305 18.85 23.41 14.74
C ALA A 305 18.43 21.95 14.88
N ILE A 306 18.22 21.46 16.10
CA ILE A 306 17.72 20.09 16.35
C ILE A 306 16.17 20.11 16.28
N ARG A 307 15.63 19.85 15.09
CA ARG A 307 14.19 19.95 14.78
C ARG A 307 13.26 19.17 15.74
N PRO A 308 13.58 17.90 16.16
CA PRO A 308 12.74 17.17 17.10
C PRO A 308 12.57 17.87 18.45
N TYR A 309 13.59 18.59 18.91
CA TYR A 309 13.57 19.26 20.21
C TYR A 309 12.77 20.55 20.20
N ASN A 310 12.56 21.19 19.06
CA ASN A 310 11.81 22.46 18.95
C ASN A 310 10.29 22.31 19.19
N ARG A 311 9.75 21.10 19.10
CA ARG A 311 8.31 20.82 19.26
C ARG A 311 7.93 20.20 20.59
N MET A 312 8.92 19.82 21.40
CA MET A 312 8.73 19.10 22.66
C MET A 312 9.04 20.02 23.83
N ASN A 313 8.03 20.45 24.57
CA ASN A 313 8.17 21.26 25.78
C ASN A 313 9.05 20.63 26.89
N SER A 314 9.44 19.36 26.74
CA SER A 314 10.31 18.63 27.66
C SER A 314 11.81 18.80 27.42
N ASP A 315 12.22 19.60 26.43
CA ASP A 315 13.59 19.58 25.90
C ASP A 315 14.56 20.56 26.55
N ALA A 316 14.09 21.38 27.52
CA ALA A 316 15.00 22.17 28.35
C ALA A 316 16.04 21.30 29.09
N TRP A 317 15.68 20.08 29.45
CA TRP A 317 16.55 19.09 30.06
C TRP A 317 17.60 18.54 29.09
N ASN A 318 17.14 18.13 27.89
CA ASN A 318 18.05 17.62 26.86
C ASN A 318 19.04 18.71 26.40
N MET A 319 18.61 19.95 26.31
CA MET A 319 19.50 21.08 25.96
C MET A 319 20.55 21.33 27.04
N LYS A 320 20.24 21.21 28.35
CA LYS A 320 21.21 21.30 29.42
C LYS A 320 22.25 20.19 29.39
N ARG A 321 21.79 18.94 29.14
CA ARG A 321 22.69 17.79 28.95
C ARG A 321 23.63 18.04 27.78
N LEU A 322 23.09 18.48 26.64
CA LEU A 322 23.88 18.76 25.43
C LEU A 322 24.89 19.90 25.65
N ALA A 323 24.56 20.91 26.46
CA ALA A 323 25.51 21.98 26.82
C ALA A 323 26.72 21.43 27.59
N SER A 324 26.50 20.54 28.56
CA SER A 324 27.60 19.89 29.28
C SER A 324 28.46 19.00 28.39
N VAL A 325 27.83 18.32 27.40
CA VAL A 325 28.57 17.54 26.37
C VAL A 325 29.41 18.46 25.48
N ALA A 326 28.84 19.57 25.03
CA ALA A 326 29.51 20.55 24.19
C ALA A 326 30.75 21.14 24.88
N GLU A 327 30.65 21.48 26.16
CA GLU A 327 31.74 21.97 26.97
C GLU A 327 32.85 20.91 27.12
N ALA A 328 32.49 19.66 27.45
CA ALA A 328 33.47 18.57 27.64
C ALA A 328 34.21 18.18 26.34
N HIS A 329 33.57 18.34 25.19
CA HIS A 329 34.12 17.96 23.89
C HIS A 329 34.58 19.15 23.02
N GLY A 330 34.50 20.37 23.53
CA GLY A 330 35.11 21.55 22.90
C GLY A 330 34.38 22.05 21.65
N PHE A 331 33.05 21.80 21.51
CA PHE A 331 32.24 22.39 20.43
C PHE A 331 31.22 23.39 20.94
N SER A 332 30.82 24.35 20.09
CA SER A 332 29.93 25.44 20.49
C SER A 332 28.49 25.23 19.99
N LEU A 333 27.50 25.42 20.88
CA LEU A 333 26.08 25.42 20.53
C LEU A 333 25.63 26.67 19.75
N LYS A 334 26.50 27.68 19.61
CA LYS A 334 26.23 28.96 18.92
C LYS A 334 26.82 29.01 17.51
N VAL A 335 27.35 27.89 17.00
CA VAL A 335 27.83 27.76 15.63
C VAL A 335 26.78 27.02 14.81
N PRO A 336 26.47 27.43 13.56
CA PRO A 336 25.56 26.68 12.68
C PRO A 336 25.99 25.22 12.54
N VAL A 337 25.04 24.29 12.62
CA VAL A 337 25.33 22.85 12.60
C VAL A 337 26.11 22.44 11.35
N GLY A 338 25.85 23.07 10.20
CA GLY A 338 26.61 22.81 8.97
C GLY A 338 28.10 23.06 9.08
N LYS A 339 28.53 23.94 10.02
CA LYS A 339 29.95 24.29 10.27
C LYS A 339 30.59 23.52 11.42
N LEU A 340 29.86 22.67 12.13
CA LEU A 340 30.39 21.79 13.16
C LEU A 340 31.20 20.66 12.51
N SER A 341 32.20 20.17 13.23
CA SER A 341 32.95 18.97 12.80
C SER A 341 32.03 17.73 12.75
N ASP A 342 32.37 16.77 11.92
CA ASP A 342 31.63 15.52 11.82
C ASP A 342 31.65 14.71 13.13
N ASP A 343 32.74 14.80 13.90
CA ASP A 343 32.81 14.21 15.24
C ASP A 343 31.83 14.86 16.23
N ALA A 344 31.71 16.20 16.21
CA ALA A 344 30.71 16.88 17.03
C ALA A 344 29.29 16.53 16.61
N LYS A 345 28.98 16.50 15.30
CA LYS A 345 27.69 16.05 14.78
C LYS A 345 27.38 14.61 15.20
N HIS A 346 28.36 13.70 15.10
CA HIS A 346 28.21 12.31 15.49
C HIS A 346 27.87 12.18 16.99
N LYS A 347 28.58 12.89 17.88
CA LYS A 347 28.32 12.88 19.31
C LYS A 347 26.92 13.42 19.65
N ILE A 348 26.48 14.47 18.97
CA ILE A 348 25.13 15.02 19.14
C ILE A 348 24.07 13.99 18.73
N LEU A 349 24.25 13.32 17.59
CA LEU A 349 23.28 12.39 17.04
C LEU A 349 23.24 11.05 17.77
N TYR A 350 24.40 10.45 18.03
CA TYR A 350 24.49 9.07 18.50
C TYR A 350 24.94 8.94 19.97
N GLY A 351 25.26 10.09 20.62
CA GLY A 351 25.69 10.09 22.02
C GLY A 351 27.18 9.82 22.22
N THR A 352 27.54 9.64 23.49
CA THR A 352 28.93 9.52 23.95
C THR A 352 29.18 8.26 24.80
N GLY A 353 28.29 7.26 24.67
CA GLY A 353 28.36 6.02 25.43
C GLY A 353 28.15 6.22 26.94
N ASP A 354 28.93 5.53 27.75
CA ASP A 354 28.79 5.51 29.22
C ASP A 354 29.43 6.72 29.93
N GLN A 355 29.98 7.69 29.18
CA GLN A 355 30.60 8.90 29.76
C GLN A 355 29.55 9.72 30.51
N LYS A 356 29.80 10.01 31.80
CA LYS A 356 28.93 10.81 32.66
C LYS A 356 29.30 12.30 32.56
N TYR A 357 28.28 13.12 32.53
CA TYR A 357 28.38 14.58 32.52
C TYR A 357 27.62 15.15 33.70
N ARG A 358 28.26 16.14 34.35
CA ARG A 358 27.62 16.88 35.43
C ARG A 358 26.77 18.00 34.83
N VAL A 359 25.45 17.89 34.95
CA VAL A 359 24.47 18.84 34.45
C VAL A 359 24.04 19.78 35.59
N ASP A 360 24.18 21.09 35.38
CA ASP A 360 23.73 22.10 36.33
C ASP A 360 22.21 22.31 36.19
N LEU A 361 21.49 22.09 37.29
CA LEU A 361 20.02 22.30 37.37
C LEU A 361 19.66 23.73 37.85
N GLY A 362 20.66 24.53 38.21
CA GLY A 362 20.47 25.83 38.83
C GLY A 362 20.33 25.73 40.36
N GLY A 363 20.66 26.82 41.08
CA GLY A 363 20.61 26.85 42.54
C GLY A 363 21.61 25.97 43.26
N GLY A 364 22.75 25.63 42.60
CA GLY A 364 23.81 24.78 43.15
C GLY A 364 23.52 23.28 43.14
N ARG A 365 22.46 22.85 42.44
CA ARG A 365 22.12 21.45 42.28
C ARG A 365 22.73 20.90 41.01
N HIS A 366 23.46 19.80 41.12
CA HIS A 366 24.06 19.06 40.01
C HIS A 366 23.50 17.64 39.92
N TYR A 367 23.45 17.11 38.69
CA TYR A 367 23.05 15.73 38.43
C TYR A 367 23.98 15.09 37.39
N ASP A 368 24.55 13.96 37.77
CA ASP A 368 25.45 13.23 36.88
C ASP A 368 24.64 12.27 36.01
N THR A 369 24.73 12.42 34.68
CA THR A 369 23.97 11.63 33.68
C THR A 369 24.79 11.36 32.44
N THR A 370 24.43 10.32 31.71
CA THR A 370 24.96 10.03 30.36
C THR A 370 24.18 10.78 29.30
N TYR A 371 24.77 10.91 28.12
CA TYR A 371 24.12 11.49 26.95
C TYR A 371 23.95 10.42 25.86
N GLU A 372 22.71 9.95 25.67
CA GLU A 372 22.38 8.86 24.73
C GLU A 372 22.38 9.28 23.26
N GLY A 373 22.36 10.59 22.96
CA GLY A 373 22.20 11.11 21.60
C GLY A 373 20.77 11.34 21.18
N VAL A 374 20.58 12.12 20.11
CA VAL A 374 19.23 12.44 19.60
C VAL A 374 18.56 11.23 18.96
N ILE A 375 19.30 10.48 18.14
CA ILE A 375 18.74 9.32 17.40
C ILE A 375 18.33 8.20 18.33
N PRO A 376 19.19 7.67 19.23
CA PRO A 376 18.78 6.63 20.18
C PRO A 376 17.63 7.08 21.10
N ASN A 377 17.61 8.36 21.50
CA ASN A 377 16.50 8.92 22.29
C ASN A 377 15.17 8.85 21.54
N LEU A 378 15.14 9.26 20.27
CA LEU A 378 13.92 9.22 19.46
C LEU A 378 13.46 7.79 19.18
N GLU A 379 14.39 6.89 18.83
CA GLU A 379 14.08 5.48 18.57
C GLU A 379 13.52 4.76 19.81
N ARG A 380 14.14 4.99 20.97
CA ARG A 380 13.64 4.45 22.25
C ARG A 380 12.24 4.98 22.55
N ARG A 381 12.04 6.30 22.48
CA ARG A 381 10.73 6.94 22.71
C ARG A 381 9.66 6.45 21.75
N TRP A 382 9.99 6.25 20.47
CA TRP A 382 9.09 5.72 19.48
C TRP A 382 8.62 4.29 19.82
N LYS A 383 9.51 3.46 20.34
CA LYS A 383 9.21 2.10 20.76
C LYS A 383 8.38 2.04 22.06
N GLU A 384 8.67 2.92 23.02
CA GLU A 384 8.11 2.89 24.37
C GLU A 384 6.78 3.67 24.51
N THR A 385 6.45 4.56 23.54
CA THR A 385 5.26 5.42 23.66
C THR A 385 3.97 4.68 23.31
N ASP A 386 2.95 4.83 24.16
CA ASP A 386 1.56 4.40 23.89
C ASP A 386 0.74 5.47 23.15
N SER A 387 1.29 6.68 22.97
CA SER A 387 0.60 7.78 22.33
C SER A 387 0.82 7.77 20.82
N ASP A 388 -0.23 7.54 20.05
CA ASP A 388 -0.22 7.64 18.59
C ASP A 388 0.21 9.02 18.05
N PHE A 389 -0.08 10.06 18.82
CA PHE A 389 0.36 11.42 18.47
C PHE A 389 1.88 11.54 18.56
N MET A 390 2.47 11.09 19.67
CA MET A 390 3.93 11.12 19.88
C MET A 390 4.64 10.23 18.87
N ARG A 391 4.10 9.04 18.60
CA ARG A 391 4.66 8.10 17.60
C ARG A 391 4.71 8.76 16.22
N ARG A 392 3.61 9.34 15.75
CA ARG A 392 3.54 10.05 14.46
C ARG A 392 4.41 11.31 14.40
N ASP A 393 4.61 11.99 15.52
CA ASP A 393 5.49 13.17 15.55
C ASP A 393 6.96 12.78 15.41
N ILE A 394 7.38 11.64 15.99
CA ILE A 394 8.73 11.09 15.84
C ILE A 394 8.93 10.51 14.42
N GLU A 395 7.93 9.82 13.86
CA GLU A 395 7.98 9.25 12.50
C GLU A 395 8.29 10.29 11.41
N ARG A 396 8.01 11.57 11.64
CA ARG A 396 8.41 12.66 10.72
C ARG A 396 9.93 12.80 10.54
N PHE A 397 10.70 12.28 11.48
CA PHE A 397 12.16 12.30 11.45
C PHE A 397 12.75 10.93 11.08
N MET A 398 11.89 9.98 10.71
CA MET A 398 12.30 8.63 10.32
C MET A 398 12.13 8.43 8.81
N ARG A 399 13.03 7.61 8.27
CA ARG A 399 12.91 7.06 6.90
C ARG A 399 12.89 5.55 6.95
N GLU A 400 12.19 4.97 6.02
CA GLU A 400 12.24 3.54 5.77
C GLU A 400 13.53 3.23 5.03
N ARG A 401 14.33 2.30 5.58
CA ARG A 401 15.58 1.82 4.99
C ARG A 401 15.59 0.30 4.97
N ASP A 402 16.29 -0.27 4.01
CA ASP A 402 16.45 -1.71 3.96
C ASP A 402 17.09 -2.23 5.25
N CYS A 403 16.61 -3.38 5.70
CA CYS A 403 17.17 -4.03 6.89
C CYS A 403 18.63 -4.39 6.66
N TYR A 404 19.53 -3.89 7.50
CA TYR A 404 20.98 -4.14 7.39
C TYR A 404 21.35 -5.62 7.43
N ALA A 405 20.54 -6.47 8.10
CA ALA A 405 20.82 -7.89 8.24
C ALA A 405 20.42 -8.71 7.01
N CYS A 406 19.25 -8.43 6.41
CA CYS A 406 18.75 -9.17 5.25
C CYS A 406 18.78 -8.36 3.94
N LYS A 407 19.19 -7.09 3.99
CA LYS A 407 19.30 -6.20 2.82
C LYS A 407 18.05 -6.21 1.94
N GLY A 408 16.86 -6.15 2.56
CA GLY A 408 15.58 -6.21 1.86
C GLY A 408 14.98 -7.61 1.67
N ALA A 409 15.78 -8.68 1.73
CA ALA A 409 15.38 -10.06 1.40
C ALA A 409 14.31 -10.68 2.34
N ARG A 410 14.01 -10.07 3.51
CA ARG A 410 12.96 -10.50 4.48
C ARG A 410 13.22 -11.84 5.17
N LEU A 411 14.10 -12.68 4.65
CA LEU A 411 14.37 -14.06 5.07
C LEU A 411 15.72 -14.20 5.77
N LYS A 412 15.92 -15.32 6.47
CA LYS A 412 17.21 -15.69 7.08
C LYS A 412 18.25 -16.07 6.02
N PRO A 413 19.55 -15.88 6.28
CA PRO A 413 20.61 -16.28 5.35
C PRO A 413 20.56 -17.76 4.96
N VAL A 414 20.20 -18.66 5.90
CA VAL A 414 20.07 -20.10 5.64
C VAL A 414 18.95 -20.43 4.64
N VAL A 415 17.91 -19.61 4.58
CA VAL A 415 16.81 -19.79 3.60
C VAL A 415 17.23 -19.27 2.23
N LEU A 416 17.96 -18.14 2.19
CA LEU A 416 18.51 -17.57 0.97
C LEU A 416 19.59 -18.45 0.32
N ALA A 417 20.21 -19.33 1.10
CA ALA A 417 21.17 -20.32 0.61
C ALA A 417 20.52 -21.55 -0.03
N VAL A 418 19.20 -21.63 -0.13
CA VAL A 418 18.50 -22.69 -0.87
C VAL A 418 18.17 -22.18 -2.26
N THR A 419 18.62 -22.90 -3.29
CA THR A 419 18.43 -22.50 -4.69
C THR A 419 17.68 -23.53 -5.51
N VAL A 420 16.97 -23.05 -6.52
CA VAL A 420 16.44 -23.85 -7.64
C VAL A 420 17.07 -23.28 -8.90
N HIS A 421 17.86 -24.08 -9.61
CA HIS A 421 18.58 -23.64 -10.80
C HIS A 421 19.40 -22.35 -10.57
N GLU A 422 20.23 -22.36 -9.51
CA GLU A 422 21.10 -21.27 -9.05
C GLU A 422 20.39 -20.02 -8.48
N LEU A 423 19.08 -19.90 -8.60
CA LEU A 423 18.28 -18.80 -8.08
C LEU A 423 17.68 -19.14 -6.72
N ASN A 424 17.80 -18.24 -5.74
CA ASN A 424 17.04 -18.36 -4.52
C ASN A 424 15.62 -17.77 -4.68
N ILE A 425 14.76 -17.98 -3.68
CA ILE A 425 13.34 -17.54 -3.77
C ILE A 425 13.17 -16.02 -3.91
N VAL A 426 14.11 -15.23 -3.40
CA VAL A 426 14.07 -13.76 -3.49
C VAL A 426 14.49 -13.33 -4.88
N ASP A 427 15.53 -13.94 -5.46
CA ASP A 427 15.97 -13.67 -6.83
C ASP A 427 14.82 -13.87 -7.82
N VAL A 428 14.01 -14.93 -7.63
CA VAL A 428 12.81 -15.19 -8.44
C VAL A 428 11.73 -14.11 -8.18
N CYS A 429 11.57 -13.67 -6.93
CA CYS A 429 10.59 -12.62 -6.61
C CYS A 429 11.00 -11.23 -7.11
N ASP A 430 12.28 -10.96 -7.26
CA ASP A 430 12.79 -9.68 -7.76
C ASP A 430 12.69 -9.56 -9.29
N LEU A 431 12.34 -10.65 -9.97
CA LEU A 431 12.03 -10.61 -11.39
C LEU A 431 10.71 -9.88 -11.65
N SER A 432 10.63 -9.22 -12.80
CA SER A 432 9.36 -8.76 -13.34
C SER A 432 8.45 -9.94 -13.68
N VAL A 433 7.15 -9.70 -13.79
CA VAL A 433 6.18 -10.74 -14.18
C VAL A 433 6.56 -11.39 -15.52
N ASP A 434 6.99 -10.61 -16.53
CA ASP A 434 7.39 -11.16 -17.83
C ASP A 434 8.72 -11.91 -17.74
N ASP A 435 9.71 -11.43 -16.99
CA ASP A 435 10.97 -12.12 -16.79
C ASP A 435 10.77 -13.44 -16.01
N ALA A 436 9.90 -13.42 -15.00
CA ALA A 436 9.53 -14.61 -14.25
C ALA A 436 8.80 -15.62 -15.16
N LEU A 437 7.91 -15.16 -16.04
CA LEU A 437 7.22 -16.03 -17.00
C LEU A 437 8.23 -16.65 -17.98
N ASP A 438 9.17 -15.87 -18.51
CA ASP A 438 10.23 -16.36 -19.38
C ASP A 438 11.15 -17.34 -18.65
N LEU A 439 11.46 -17.11 -17.37
CA LEU A 439 12.20 -18.05 -16.54
C LEU A 439 11.51 -19.43 -16.53
N PHE A 440 10.22 -19.48 -16.18
CA PHE A 440 9.46 -20.73 -16.08
C PHE A 440 9.10 -21.37 -17.43
N ASP A 441 9.03 -20.59 -18.52
CA ASP A 441 8.73 -21.07 -19.86
C ASP A 441 9.96 -21.63 -20.58
N ASN A 442 11.10 -20.92 -20.50
CA ASN A 442 12.22 -21.15 -21.40
C ASN A 442 13.55 -21.44 -20.69
N LYS A 443 13.78 -20.88 -19.48
CA LYS A 443 15.10 -20.92 -18.84
C LYS A 443 15.23 -21.98 -17.76
N LEU A 444 14.14 -22.34 -17.09
CA LEU A 444 14.17 -23.34 -16.00
C LEU A 444 14.28 -24.75 -16.57
N GLN A 445 15.48 -25.29 -16.56
CA GLN A 445 15.78 -26.65 -17.04
C GLN A 445 15.74 -27.63 -15.86
N LEU A 446 14.59 -28.26 -15.64
CA LEU A 446 14.40 -29.29 -14.63
C LEU A 446 14.72 -30.68 -15.18
N THR A 447 15.34 -31.52 -14.35
CA THR A 447 15.49 -32.93 -14.63
C THR A 447 14.14 -33.63 -14.72
N GLU A 448 14.06 -34.83 -15.32
CA GLU A 448 12.81 -35.60 -15.41
C GLU A 448 12.18 -35.88 -14.03
N GLN A 449 13.00 -36.11 -13.02
CA GLN A 449 12.56 -36.35 -11.66
C GLN A 449 11.98 -35.06 -11.03
N GLU A 450 12.69 -33.95 -11.12
CA GLU A 450 12.22 -32.63 -10.64
C GLU A 450 10.96 -32.19 -11.37
N MET A 451 10.88 -32.39 -12.69
CA MET A 451 9.69 -32.09 -13.48
C MET A 451 8.49 -32.92 -13.04
N THR A 452 8.69 -34.20 -12.69
CA THR A 452 7.61 -35.05 -12.18
C THR A 452 7.03 -34.49 -10.86
N ILE A 453 7.89 -33.98 -9.98
CA ILE A 453 7.51 -33.40 -8.70
C ILE A 453 6.87 -31.99 -8.89
N ALA A 454 7.49 -31.16 -9.72
CA ALA A 454 7.17 -29.72 -9.82
C ALA A 454 6.10 -29.40 -10.88
N ARG A 455 5.73 -30.31 -11.76
CA ARG A 455 4.87 -30.07 -12.94
C ARG A 455 3.58 -29.31 -12.63
N LEU A 456 2.86 -29.68 -11.59
CA LEU A 456 1.61 -29.01 -11.20
C LEU A 456 1.88 -27.64 -10.59
N ILE A 457 2.94 -27.51 -9.80
CA ILE A 457 3.34 -26.26 -9.16
C ILE A 457 3.75 -25.24 -10.23
N VAL A 458 4.62 -25.64 -11.15
CA VAL A 458 5.10 -24.78 -12.26
C VAL A 458 3.93 -24.38 -13.17
N LYS A 459 2.99 -25.29 -13.46
CA LYS A 459 1.78 -24.97 -14.23
C LYS A 459 0.96 -23.85 -13.58
N GLU A 460 0.76 -23.92 -12.26
CA GLU A 460 0.01 -22.92 -11.52
C GLU A 460 0.73 -21.56 -11.46
N ILE A 461 2.06 -21.55 -11.27
CA ILE A 461 2.88 -20.33 -11.32
C ILE A 461 2.77 -19.68 -12.70
N LYS A 462 3.00 -20.43 -13.77
CA LYS A 462 2.91 -19.95 -15.17
C LYS A 462 1.53 -19.37 -15.49
N SER A 463 0.46 -20.04 -15.06
CA SER A 463 -0.91 -19.59 -15.29
C SER A 463 -1.14 -18.22 -14.64
N ARG A 464 -0.74 -18.03 -13.37
CA ARG A 464 -0.89 -16.76 -12.65
C ARG A 464 -0.03 -15.65 -13.23
N LEU A 465 1.23 -15.93 -13.59
CA LEU A 465 2.11 -14.99 -14.27
C LEU A 465 1.55 -14.54 -15.62
N ALA A 466 1.04 -15.48 -16.44
CA ALA A 466 0.41 -15.17 -17.71
C ALA A 466 -0.83 -14.29 -17.55
N PHE A 467 -1.66 -14.52 -16.51
CA PHE A 467 -2.79 -13.64 -16.22
C PHE A 467 -2.32 -12.23 -15.83
N MET A 468 -1.27 -12.11 -15.03
CA MET A 468 -0.70 -10.83 -14.66
C MET A 468 -0.17 -10.05 -15.87
N SER A 469 0.55 -10.72 -16.77
CA SER A 469 1.04 -10.13 -18.02
C SER A 469 -0.11 -9.68 -18.94
N ASN A 470 -1.17 -10.50 -19.05
CA ASN A 470 -2.34 -10.18 -19.88
C ASN A 470 -3.14 -8.96 -19.36
N VAL A 471 -3.10 -8.65 -18.07
CA VAL A 471 -3.74 -7.43 -17.53
C VAL A 471 -2.85 -6.18 -17.62
N GLY A 472 -1.70 -6.28 -18.31
CA GLY A 472 -0.77 -5.15 -18.45
C GLY A 472 0.03 -4.86 -17.19
N LEU A 473 0.28 -5.87 -16.35
CA LEU A 473 1.12 -5.77 -15.14
C LEU A 473 2.46 -6.49 -15.31
N ASN A 474 2.87 -6.68 -16.56
CA ASN A 474 4.08 -7.38 -16.95
C ASN A 474 5.37 -6.77 -16.36
N TYR A 475 5.37 -5.47 -16.12
CA TYR A 475 6.50 -4.70 -15.58
C TYR A 475 6.65 -4.80 -14.05
N LEU A 476 5.67 -5.32 -13.32
CA LEU A 476 5.71 -5.38 -11.87
C LEU A 476 6.67 -6.48 -11.39
N GLU A 477 7.52 -6.13 -10.43
CA GLU A 477 8.31 -7.10 -9.67
C GLU A 477 7.42 -7.85 -8.67
N LEU A 478 7.63 -9.14 -8.54
CA LEU A 478 6.85 -9.97 -7.61
C LEU A 478 7.12 -9.64 -6.14
N SER A 479 8.31 -9.12 -5.81
CA SER A 479 8.72 -8.66 -4.47
C SER A 479 8.09 -7.33 -4.07
N ARG A 480 7.56 -6.55 -5.03
CA ARG A 480 7.02 -5.20 -4.79
C ARG A 480 5.94 -5.21 -3.70
N ALA A 481 6.08 -4.33 -2.72
CA ALA A 481 5.15 -4.23 -1.60
C ALA A 481 3.76 -3.77 -2.06
N ALA A 482 2.71 -4.44 -1.61
CA ALA A 482 1.34 -4.18 -2.04
C ALA A 482 0.81 -2.78 -1.66
N ASN A 483 1.35 -2.16 -0.60
CA ASN A 483 1.01 -0.80 -0.18
C ASN A 483 1.62 0.29 -1.07
N THR A 484 2.54 -0.05 -1.98
CA THR A 484 3.15 0.86 -2.96
C THR A 484 2.43 0.85 -4.31
N LEU A 485 1.46 -0.04 -4.48
CA LEU A 485 0.68 -0.17 -5.71
C LEU A 485 -0.32 0.98 -5.85
N SER A 486 -0.49 1.46 -7.06
CA SER A 486 -1.62 2.34 -7.39
C SER A 486 -2.96 1.59 -7.24
N GLY A 487 -4.06 2.34 -7.10
CA GLY A 487 -5.40 1.73 -7.01
C GLY A 487 -5.73 0.82 -8.20
N GLY A 488 -5.38 1.26 -9.42
CA GLY A 488 -5.58 0.47 -10.64
C GLY A 488 -4.70 -0.77 -10.73
N GLU A 489 -3.42 -0.72 -10.30
CA GLU A 489 -2.55 -1.90 -10.23
C GLU A 489 -3.11 -2.94 -9.27
N ALA A 490 -3.51 -2.53 -8.06
CA ALA A 490 -4.09 -3.43 -7.06
C ALA A 490 -5.41 -4.07 -7.54
N GLN A 491 -6.27 -3.32 -8.23
CA GLN A 491 -7.51 -3.81 -8.80
C GLN A 491 -7.26 -4.86 -9.89
N ARG A 492 -6.31 -4.60 -10.79
CA ARG A 492 -5.91 -5.54 -11.85
C ARG A 492 -5.28 -6.82 -11.31
N ILE A 493 -4.48 -6.74 -10.24
CA ILE A 493 -3.96 -7.93 -9.55
C ILE A 493 -5.11 -8.81 -9.05
N ARG A 494 -6.13 -8.22 -8.42
CA ARG A 494 -7.31 -8.97 -7.96
C ARG A 494 -8.07 -9.59 -9.14
N LEU A 495 -8.26 -8.82 -10.21
CA LEU A 495 -8.91 -9.31 -11.41
C LEU A 495 -8.15 -10.52 -12.00
N ALA A 496 -6.81 -10.43 -12.13
CA ALA A 496 -5.97 -11.53 -12.58
C ALA A 496 -6.10 -12.78 -11.68
N THR A 497 -6.14 -12.59 -10.36
CA THR A 497 -6.32 -13.67 -9.37
C THR A 497 -7.68 -14.35 -9.51
N GLN A 498 -8.75 -13.58 -9.72
CA GLN A 498 -10.11 -14.13 -9.88
C GLN A 498 -10.28 -14.92 -11.19
N ILE A 499 -9.69 -14.43 -12.28
CA ILE A 499 -9.70 -15.16 -13.57
C ILE A 499 -8.91 -16.47 -13.42
N GLY A 500 -7.78 -16.42 -12.73
CA GLY A 500 -6.96 -17.60 -12.43
C GLY A 500 -7.71 -18.68 -11.63
N ALA A 501 -8.71 -18.30 -10.85
CA ALA A 501 -9.57 -19.22 -10.12
C ALA A 501 -10.53 -20.04 -11.03
N GLY A 502 -10.76 -19.58 -12.28
CA GLY A 502 -11.56 -20.31 -13.28
C GLY A 502 -13.03 -20.51 -12.89
N LEU A 503 -13.60 -19.65 -12.08
CA LEU A 503 -14.98 -19.73 -11.63
C LEU A 503 -15.94 -19.50 -12.79
N GLN A 504 -17.07 -20.23 -12.80
CA GLN A 504 -18.13 -20.17 -13.79
C GLN A 504 -19.48 -19.90 -13.13
N GLY A 505 -20.38 -19.21 -13.85
CA GLY A 505 -21.72 -18.91 -13.35
C GLY A 505 -21.75 -17.84 -12.25
N VAL A 506 -20.75 -16.99 -12.17
CA VAL A 506 -20.58 -15.91 -11.16
C VAL A 506 -20.96 -14.57 -11.78
N LEU A 507 -21.47 -13.66 -10.96
CA LEU A 507 -21.64 -12.26 -11.31
C LEU A 507 -20.42 -11.47 -10.80
N TYR A 508 -19.60 -10.98 -11.72
CA TYR A 508 -18.51 -10.06 -11.39
C TYR A 508 -18.98 -8.61 -11.50
N VAL A 509 -18.75 -7.82 -10.47
CA VAL A 509 -19.08 -6.39 -10.46
C VAL A 509 -17.77 -5.60 -10.28
N LEU A 510 -17.41 -4.79 -11.29
CA LEU A 510 -16.16 -4.06 -11.36
C LEU A 510 -16.41 -2.54 -11.32
N ASP A 511 -15.57 -1.82 -10.57
CA ASP A 511 -15.61 -0.36 -10.46
C ASP A 511 -14.45 0.27 -11.26
N GLU A 512 -14.77 0.86 -12.41
CA GLU A 512 -13.85 1.63 -13.26
C GLU A 512 -12.48 0.92 -13.48
N PRO A 513 -12.43 -0.30 -14.01
CA PRO A 513 -11.20 -1.07 -14.13
C PRO A 513 -10.18 -0.48 -15.12
N SER A 514 -10.56 0.45 -16.00
CA SER A 514 -9.70 1.15 -16.95
C SER A 514 -8.87 2.30 -16.33
N ILE A 515 -9.09 2.62 -15.04
CA ILE A 515 -8.41 3.73 -14.37
C ILE A 515 -6.88 3.61 -14.43
N GLY A 516 -6.21 4.72 -14.79
CA GLY A 516 -4.75 4.80 -14.84
C GLY A 516 -4.11 3.95 -15.94
N LEU A 517 -4.91 3.47 -16.90
CA LEU A 517 -4.43 2.72 -18.06
C LEU A 517 -4.14 3.61 -19.26
N HIS A 518 -3.01 3.36 -19.90
CA HIS A 518 -2.81 3.79 -21.26
C HIS A 518 -3.72 2.99 -22.20
N GLN A 519 -4.17 3.58 -23.31
CA GLN A 519 -5.11 2.95 -24.27
C GLN A 519 -4.64 1.56 -24.74
N ARG A 520 -3.34 1.37 -24.94
CA ARG A 520 -2.77 0.05 -25.27
C ARG A 520 -3.08 -1.02 -24.21
N ASP A 521 -3.00 -0.65 -22.93
CA ASP A 521 -3.24 -1.58 -21.83
C ASP A 521 -4.75 -1.77 -21.60
N ASN A 522 -5.57 -0.77 -21.95
CA ASN A 522 -7.02 -0.85 -21.92
C ASN A 522 -7.57 -1.88 -22.92
N ASP A 523 -7.01 -1.94 -24.13
CA ASP A 523 -7.36 -2.97 -25.13
C ASP A 523 -7.18 -4.40 -24.53
N LYS A 524 -6.06 -4.64 -23.82
CA LYS A 524 -5.81 -5.93 -23.14
C LYS A 524 -6.84 -6.22 -22.04
N LEU A 525 -7.20 -5.19 -21.27
CA LEU A 525 -8.21 -5.30 -20.21
C LEU A 525 -9.58 -5.70 -20.81
N ILE A 526 -10.01 -5.06 -21.88
CA ILE A 526 -11.28 -5.36 -22.54
C ILE A 526 -11.31 -6.82 -23.04
N ASP A 527 -10.24 -7.26 -23.68
CA ASP A 527 -10.12 -8.65 -24.15
C ASP A 527 -10.24 -9.64 -22.99
N MET A 528 -9.69 -9.29 -21.84
CA MET A 528 -9.77 -10.13 -20.65
C MET A 528 -11.17 -10.14 -20.03
N LEU A 529 -11.88 -9.01 -19.98
CA LEU A 529 -13.28 -8.95 -19.53
C LEU A 529 -14.17 -9.83 -20.43
N LYS A 530 -13.91 -9.83 -21.75
CA LYS A 530 -14.59 -10.72 -22.70
C LYS A 530 -14.30 -12.20 -22.43
N ARG A 531 -13.05 -12.55 -22.14
CA ARG A 531 -12.67 -13.93 -21.75
C ARG A 531 -13.40 -14.34 -20.45
N LEU A 532 -13.50 -13.45 -19.47
CA LEU A 532 -14.21 -13.73 -18.23
C LEU A 532 -15.71 -14.00 -18.49
N ARG A 533 -16.35 -13.23 -19.37
CA ARG A 533 -17.69 -13.48 -19.88
C ARG A 533 -17.79 -14.84 -20.60
N ASP A 534 -16.85 -15.11 -21.51
CA ASP A 534 -16.86 -16.32 -22.36
C ASP A 534 -16.67 -17.62 -21.55
N LEU A 535 -16.18 -17.52 -20.30
CA LEU A 535 -16.19 -18.60 -19.31
C LEU A 535 -17.59 -18.90 -18.74
N GLY A 536 -18.64 -18.19 -19.17
CA GLY A 536 -20.01 -18.36 -18.68
C GLY A 536 -20.31 -17.54 -17.43
N ASN A 537 -19.69 -16.35 -17.30
CA ASN A 537 -19.94 -15.42 -16.21
C ASN A 537 -20.68 -14.18 -16.69
N SER A 538 -21.48 -13.59 -15.80
CA SER A 538 -22.03 -12.25 -16.02
C SER A 538 -21.01 -11.21 -15.53
N VAL A 539 -20.67 -10.23 -16.39
CA VAL A 539 -19.68 -9.19 -16.06
C VAL A 539 -20.35 -7.82 -16.10
N LEU A 540 -20.50 -7.21 -14.92
CA LEU A 540 -21.11 -5.90 -14.75
C LEU A 540 -20.03 -4.89 -14.43
N VAL A 541 -19.84 -3.88 -15.27
CA VAL A 541 -18.75 -2.89 -15.15
C VAL A 541 -19.33 -1.49 -15.04
N VAL A 542 -18.96 -0.76 -14.00
CA VAL A 542 -19.18 0.70 -13.96
C VAL A 542 -18.02 1.34 -14.71
N GLU A 543 -18.29 2.05 -15.82
CA GLU A 543 -17.23 2.58 -16.69
C GLU A 543 -17.59 3.89 -17.38
N HIS A 544 -16.52 4.64 -17.74
CA HIS A 544 -16.59 5.90 -18.46
C HIS A 544 -15.74 5.92 -19.74
N ASP A 545 -14.88 4.91 -19.91
CA ASP A 545 -14.01 4.78 -21.08
C ASP A 545 -14.83 4.44 -22.34
N GLU A 546 -14.63 5.22 -23.40
CA GLU A 546 -15.41 5.08 -24.63
C GLU A 546 -15.17 3.75 -25.35
N ASP A 547 -13.91 3.24 -25.34
CA ASP A 547 -13.57 1.99 -26.02
C ASP A 547 -14.19 0.80 -25.29
N THR A 548 -14.20 0.82 -23.95
CA THR A 548 -14.88 -0.21 -23.12
C THR A 548 -16.40 -0.19 -23.34
N ILE A 549 -16.99 1.01 -23.38
CA ILE A 549 -18.43 1.17 -23.64
C ILE A 549 -18.79 0.63 -25.02
N ARG A 550 -18.04 1.00 -26.08
CA ARG A 550 -18.30 0.55 -27.46
C ARG A 550 -18.17 -0.95 -27.66
N GLN A 551 -17.33 -1.61 -26.87
CA GLN A 551 -17.04 -3.04 -26.97
C GLN A 551 -17.88 -3.88 -26.00
N SER A 552 -18.78 -3.28 -25.20
CA SER A 552 -19.72 -4.00 -24.34
C SER A 552 -20.85 -4.64 -25.16
N ASP A 553 -21.41 -5.73 -24.63
CA ASP A 553 -22.58 -6.40 -25.22
C ASP A 553 -23.87 -5.63 -24.91
N PHE A 554 -23.93 -5.01 -23.74
CA PHE A 554 -25.12 -4.28 -23.28
C PHE A 554 -24.67 -3.05 -22.46
N LEU A 555 -25.36 -1.95 -22.64
CA LEU A 555 -25.08 -0.65 -22.01
C LEU A 555 -26.30 -0.16 -21.25
N VAL A 556 -26.09 0.33 -20.03
CA VAL A 556 -27.09 1.01 -19.20
C VAL A 556 -26.59 2.42 -18.91
N ASP A 557 -27.27 3.43 -19.40
CA ASP A 557 -26.94 4.84 -19.16
C ASP A 557 -27.80 5.43 -18.04
N MET A 558 -27.16 5.84 -16.94
CA MET A 558 -27.80 6.41 -15.75
C MET A 558 -27.79 7.94 -15.79
N GLY A 559 -28.91 8.55 -15.47
CA GLY A 559 -29.04 9.99 -15.50
C GLY A 559 -30.39 10.47 -15.04
N PRO A 560 -30.91 11.56 -15.66
CA PRO A 560 -30.30 12.44 -16.68
C PRO A 560 -29.22 13.39 -16.11
N GLY A 561 -29.19 13.61 -14.79
CA GLY A 561 -28.24 14.46 -14.08
C GLY A 561 -27.53 13.75 -12.96
N ALA A 562 -27.00 14.50 -11.98
CA ALA A 562 -26.31 14.01 -10.80
C ALA A 562 -27.16 14.23 -9.52
N GLY A 563 -26.92 13.44 -8.49
CA GLY A 563 -27.59 13.55 -7.18
C GLY A 563 -29.10 13.44 -7.29
N VAL A 564 -29.82 14.44 -6.78
CA VAL A 564 -31.28 14.48 -6.79
C VAL A 564 -31.85 14.49 -8.22
N ASN A 565 -31.11 15.00 -9.19
CA ASN A 565 -31.50 15.05 -10.61
C ASN A 565 -31.08 13.79 -11.39
N GLY A 566 -30.40 12.84 -10.74
CA GLY A 566 -30.04 11.55 -11.30
C GLY A 566 -30.96 10.40 -10.85
N GLY A 567 -30.43 9.21 -10.80
CA GLY A 567 -31.06 8.02 -10.22
C GLY A 567 -32.09 7.34 -11.11
N GLN A 568 -32.06 7.57 -12.43
CA GLN A 568 -32.94 6.95 -13.41
C GLN A 568 -32.16 6.29 -14.52
N VAL A 569 -32.71 5.26 -15.16
CA VAL A 569 -32.21 4.70 -16.40
C VAL A 569 -32.68 5.57 -17.55
N VAL A 570 -31.78 6.23 -18.27
CA VAL A 570 -32.09 7.11 -19.41
C VAL A 570 -32.17 6.32 -20.71
N ALA A 571 -31.28 5.37 -20.88
CA ALA A 571 -31.22 4.51 -22.04
C ALA A 571 -30.61 3.15 -21.67
N MET A 572 -31.00 2.09 -22.36
CA MET A 572 -30.41 0.76 -22.25
C MET A 572 -30.51 0.00 -23.58
N GLY A 573 -29.60 -0.92 -23.81
CA GLY A 573 -29.54 -1.72 -25.03
C GLY A 573 -28.06 -1.91 -25.49
N THR A 574 -27.86 -2.26 -26.77
CA THR A 574 -26.49 -2.27 -27.31
C THR A 574 -25.94 -0.84 -27.41
N PRO A 575 -24.60 -0.65 -27.43
CA PRO A 575 -24.01 0.69 -27.58
C PRO A 575 -24.55 1.50 -28.74
N GLU A 576 -24.89 0.84 -29.88
CA GLU A 576 -25.46 1.49 -31.06
C GLU A 576 -26.91 1.98 -30.82
N VAL A 577 -27.67 1.30 -30.00
CA VAL A 577 -29.04 1.71 -29.61
C VAL A 577 -28.96 2.93 -28.71
N VAL A 578 -28.06 2.92 -27.72
CA VAL A 578 -27.89 4.05 -26.81
C VAL A 578 -27.34 5.27 -27.54
N ALA A 579 -26.42 5.09 -28.49
CA ALA A 579 -25.84 6.17 -29.33
C ALA A 579 -26.89 6.92 -30.15
N LYS A 580 -28.06 6.30 -30.45
CA LYS A 580 -29.19 6.94 -31.18
C LYS A 580 -30.13 7.69 -30.26
N ASN A 581 -30.03 7.55 -28.94
CA ASN A 581 -30.92 8.20 -27.99
C ASN A 581 -30.43 9.64 -27.71
N GLU A 582 -31.13 10.64 -28.21
CA GLU A 582 -30.79 12.06 -28.02
C GLU A 582 -30.89 12.53 -26.56
N ASN A 583 -31.69 11.86 -25.71
CA ASN A 583 -31.80 12.16 -24.28
C ASN A 583 -30.60 11.64 -23.48
N SER A 584 -29.83 10.69 -24.01
CA SER A 584 -28.65 10.14 -23.40
C SER A 584 -27.46 11.07 -23.67
N ILE A 585 -26.85 11.60 -22.60
CA ILE A 585 -25.60 12.37 -22.70
C ILE A 585 -24.51 11.47 -23.25
N THR A 586 -24.37 10.26 -22.71
CA THR A 586 -23.42 9.24 -23.22
C THR A 586 -23.68 8.96 -24.70
N GLY A 587 -24.94 8.78 -25.10
CA GLY A 587 -25.31 8.55 -26.49
C GLY A 587 -24.87 9.66 -27.44
N ARG A 588 -24.97 10.92 -27.02
CA ARG A 588 -24.48 12.08 -27.81
C ARG A 588 -22.97 12.08 -28.02
N TYR A 589 -22.19 11.64 -27.01
CA TYR A 589 -20.74 11.47 -27.18
C TYR A 589 -20.40 10.27 -28.06
N LEU A 590 -21.05 9.12 -27.87
CA LEU A 590 -20.86 7.92 -28.70
C LEU A 590 -21.20 8.13 -30.17
N SER A 591 -22.24 8.93 -30.45
CA SER A 591 -22.63 9.28 -31.83
C SER A 591 -21.75 10.36 -32.45
N GLY A 592 -20.92 11.04 -31.66
CA GLY A 592 -20.10 12.18 -32.09
C GLY A 592 -20.89 13.51 -32.24
N ALA A 593 -22.18 13.55 -31.85
CA ALA A 593 -22.96 14.77 -31.80
C ALA A 593 -22.39 15.79 -30.79
N GLU A 594 -21.85 15.28 -29.66
CA GLU A 594 -21.01 16.06 -28.74
C GLU A 594 -19.58 15.51 -28.76
N LYS A 595 -18.59 16.40 -28.70
CA LYS A 595 -17.17 16.05 -28.60
C LYS A 595 -16.37 17.16 -27.94
N ILE A 596 -15.24 16.81 -27.35
CA ILE A 596 -14.23 17.76 -26.89
C ILE A 596 -13.41 18.16 -28.12
N ALA A 597 -13.46 19.45 -28.47
CA ALA A 597 -12.79 19.95 -29.67
C ALA A 597 -11.27 20.07 -29.47
N VAL A 598 -10.50 19.81 -30.51
CA VAL A 598 -9.06 20.13 -30.56
C VAL A 598 -8.90 21.65 -30.53
N PRO A 599 -8.03 22.23 -29.68
CA PRO A 599 -7.76 23.67 -29.64
C PRO A 599 -7.28 24.19 -31.01
N LYS A 600 -7.93 25.22 -31.56
CA LYS A 600 -7.54 25.82 -32.84
C LYS A 600 -6.18 26.51 -32.78
N LYS A 601 -5.76 26.97 -31.62
CA LYS A 601 -4.46 27.61 -31.34
C LYS A 601 -3.91 27.11 -30.02
N ARG A 602 -2.64 26.74 -30.00
CA ARG A 602 -1.91 26.39 -28.79
C ARG A 602 -1.05 27.56 -28.33
N ARG A 603 -0.81 27.62 -27.00
CA ARG A 603 0.12 28.60 -26.43
C ARG A 603 1.54 28.26 -26.88
N LYS A 604 2.36 29.29 -27.16
CA LYS A 604 3.72 29.11 -27.66
C LYS A 604 4.70 28.94 -26.48
N VAL A 605 5.67 28.07 -26.67
CA VAL A 605 6.81 27.91 -25.75
C VAL A 605 7.66 29.19 -25.76
N VAL A 606 7.96 29.73 -24.59
CA VAL A 606 8.88 30.85 -24.39
C VAL A 606 10.24 30.29 -23.98
N LYS A 607 11.28 30.51 -24.78
CA LYS A 607 12.60 29.88 -24.61
C LYS A 607 13.22 30.04 -23.23
N ASP A 608 13.05 31.18 -22.58
CA ASP A 608 13.68 31.53 -21.32
C ASP A 608 12.77 31.21 -20.08
N ARG A 609 11.58 30.69 -20.31
CA ARG A 609 10.62 30.32 -19.25
C ARG A 609 10.41 28.80 -19.24
N LYS A 610 11.33 28.10 -18.60
CA LYS A 610 11.26 26.63 -18.45
C LYS A 610 11.81 26.19 -17.11
N LEU A 611 11.28 25.09 -16.62
CA LEU A 611 11.81 24.30 -15.51
C LEU A 611 12.58 23.15 -16.14
N ILE A 612 13.82 22.90 -15.69
CA ILE A 612 14.65 21.83 -16.24
C ILE A 612 15.07 20.91 -15.11
N VAL A 613 14.68 19.67 -15.20
CA VAL A 613 15.14 18.58 -14.32
C VAL A 613 16.39 17.98 -14.94
N ARG A 614 17.48 17.88 -14.17
CA ARG A 614 18.76 17.30 -14.57
C ARG A 614 19.00 15.99 -13.85
N GLY A 615 19.43 14.98 -14.60
CA GLY A 615 19.94 13.73 -14.07
C GLY A 615 18.91 12.95 -13.23
N ALA A 616 17.64 12.95 -13.62
CA ALA A 616 16.59 12.22 -12.90
C ALA A 616 16.84 10.70 -12.99
N ARG A 617 17.05 10.04 -11.82
CA ARG A 617 17.43 8.62 -11.73
C ARG A 617 16.77 7.86 -10.58
N GLU A 618 15.66 8.38 -10.07
CA GLU A 618 14.85 7.68 -9.05
C GLU A 618 14.10 6.51 -9.68
N ASN A 619 13.97 5.40 -8.97
CA ASN A 619 13.31 4.18 -9.41
C ASN A 619 13.82 3.70 -10.79
N ASN A 620 12.94 3.63 -11.79
CA ASN A 620 13.28 3.17 -13.13
C ASN A 620 13.79 4.28 -14.08
N LEU A 621 13.91 5.53 -13.65
CA LEU A 621 14.39 6.62 -14.50
C LEU A 621 15.88 6.45 -14.86
N LYS A 622 16.18 6.59 -16.15
CA LYS A 622 17.51 6.32 -16.74
C LYS A 622 18.38 7.56 -16.85
N ASN A 623 18.58 8.29 -15.73
CA ASN A 623 19.41 9.50 -15.68
C ASN A 623 19.04 10.51 -16.77
N ILE A 624 17.76 10.89 -16.82
CA ILE A 624 17.19 11.71 -17.89
C ILE A 624 17.18 13.20 -17.54
N ASP A 625 17.34 14.05 -18.57
CA ASP A 625 17.08 15.48 -18.50
C ASP A 625 15.72 15.78 -19.12
N VAL A 626 14.88 16.57 -18.42
CA VAL A 626 13.51 16.87 -18.88
C VAL A 626 13.20 18.35 -18.73
N GLU A 627 12.70 18.95 -19.82
CA GLU A 627 12.31 20.38 -19.85
C GLU A 627 10.78 20.51 -19.77
N PHE A 628 10.30 21.30 -18.80
CA PHE A 628 8.89 21.67 -18.65
C PHE A 628 8.73 23.16 -19.00
N PRO A 629 8.12 23.52 -20.15
CA PRO A 629 7.85 24.91 -20.48
C PRO A 629 6.81 25.51 -19.52
N LEU A 630 7.09 26.74 -19.04
CA LEU A 630 6.23 27.44 -18.09
C LEU A 630 5.17 28.29 -18.77
N GLY A 631 4.02 28.50 -18.10
CA GLY A 631 2.87 29.21 -18.64
C GLY A 631 2.03 28.41 -19.63
N LEU A 632 2.21 27.09 -19.64
CA LEU A 632 1.54 26.15 -20.54
C LEU A 632 0.83 25.03 -19.73
N MET A 633 -0.10 24.34 -20.39
CA MET A 633 -0.65 23.07 -19.96
C MET A 633 0.23 21.95 -20.54
N THR A 634 1.13 21.43 -19.73
CA THR A 634 2.03 20.32 -20.08
C THR A 634 1.43 19.00 -19.58
N VAL A 635 1.26 18.02 -20.46
CA VAL A 635 0.81 16.68 -20.12
C VAL A 635 1.97 15.70 -20.17
N VAL A 636 2.16 14.92 -19.09
CA VAL A 636 3.10 13.80 -19.06
C VAL A 636 2.31 12.53 -19.30
N SER A 637 2.52 11.92 -20.46
CA SER A 637 1.86 10.70 -20.94
C SER A 637 2.82 9.52 -21.04
N GLY A 638 2.32 8.37 -21.44
CA GLY A 638 3.10 7.15 -21.64
C GLY A 638 2.45 5.92 -21.02
N VAL A 639 2.96 4.74 -21.32
CA VAL A 639 2.44 3.47 -20.84
C VAL A 639 2.50 3.34 -19.31
N SER A 640 1.73 2.42 -18.74
CA SER A 640 1.76 2.15 -17.30
C SER A 640 3.18 1.71 -16.87
N GLY A 641 3.66 2.21 -15.71
CA GLY A 641 5.01 1.89 -15.23
C GLY A 641 6.17 2.60 -15.96
N SER A 642 5.94 3.53 -16.90
CA SER A 642 7.02 4.21 -17.66
C SER A 642 7.80 5.26 -16.86
N GLY A 643 7.47 5.51 -15.58
CA GLY A 643 8.18 6.45 -14.71
C GLY A 643 7.56 7.85 -14.60
N LYS A 644 6.34 8.07 -15.11
CA LYS A 644 5.61 9.36 -15.05
C LYS A 644 5.49 9.90 -13.63
N SER A 645 4.94 9.10 -12.72
CA SER A 645 4.72 9.52 -11.33
C SER A 645 6.04 9.71 -10.58
N THR A 646 7.06 8.92 -10.88
CA THR A 646 8.40 9.11 -10.34
C THR A 646 8.99 10.46 -10.75
N LEU A 647 8.92 10.80 -12.05
CA LEU A 647 9.41 12.10 -12.54
C LEU A 647 8.63 13.26 -11.93
N VAL A 648 7.30 13.21 -12.01
CA VAL A 648 6.44 14.35 -11.65
C VAL A 648 6.20 14.45 -10.14
N ASN A 649 5.80 13.36 -9.48
CA ASN A 649 5.41 13.38 -8.06
C ASN A 649 6.61 13.25 -7.14
N ASP A 650 7.52 12.28 -7.41
CA ASP A 650 8.62 12.00 -6.48
C ASP A 650 9.77 12.99 -6.64
N ILE A 651 10.05 13.49 -7.84
CA ILE A 651 11.13 14.45 -8.08
C ILE A 651 10.57 15.88 -8.13
N VAL A 652 9.83 16.25 -9.18
CA VAL A 652 9.43 17.65 -9.44
C VAL A 652 8.55 18.21 -8.33
N ALA A 653 7.48 17.50 -7.96
CA ALA A 653 6.54 18.00 -6.95
C ALA A 653 7.19 18.13 -5.57
N ARG A 654 8.01 17.15 -5.17
CA ARG A 654 8.67 17.19 -3.85
C ARG A 654 9.75 18.27 -3.78
N GLU A 655 10.59 18.42 -4.82
CA GLU A 655 11.61 19.47 -4.85
C GLU A 655 10.99 20.86 -4.86
N LEU A 656 10.01 21.13 -5.72
CA LEU A 656 9.29 22.40 -5.72
C LEU A 656 8.57 22.67 -4.38
N ALA A 657 8.04 21.65 -3.73
CA ALA A 657 7.43 21.79 -2.41
C ALA A 657 8.48 22.09 -1.34
N ALA A 658 9.66 21.49 -1.40
CA ALA A 658 10.75 21.76 -0.48
C ALA A 658 11.27 23.20 -0.63
N GLU A 659 11.55 23.66 -1.85
CA GLU A 659 12.09 24.99 -2.11
C GLU A 659 11.05 26.11 -1.91
N LEU A 660 9.86 25.99 -2.50
CA LEU A 660 8.85 27.06 -2.53
C LEU A 660 7.93 27.05 -1.31
N ASN A 661 7.54 25.87 -0.82
CA ASN A 661 6.56 25.72 0.26
C ASN A 661 7.20 25.29 1.60
N ARG A 662 8.54 25.15 1.67
CA ARG A 662 9.30 24.70 2.85
C ARG A 662 8.84 23.35 3.39
N ALA A 663 8.45 22.44 2.50
CA ALA A 663 8.11 21.08 2.87
C ALA A 663 9.36 20.31 3.35
N THR A 664 9.16 19.30 4.18
CA THR A 664 10.26 18.50 4.77
C THR A 664 10.49 17.19 4.03
N THR A 665 9.65 16.88 3.04
CA THR A 665 9.75 15.62 2.26
C THR A 665 10.92 15.74 1.29
N ALA A 666 11.83 14.79 1.31
CA ALA A 666 12.95 14.75 0.37
C ALA A 666 12.48 14.35 -1.04
N PRO A 667 13.03 14.99 -2.08
CA PRO A 667 12.79 14.58 -3.46
C PRO A 667 13.51 13.28 -3.80
N GLY A 668 13.09 12.64 -4.89
CA GLY A 668 13.77 11.48 -5.47
C GLY A 668 15.13 11.86 -6.07
N LEU A 669 15.95 10.86 -6.39
CA LEU A 669 17.33 11.04 -6.87
C LEU A 669 17.38 11.80 -8.20
N HIS A 670 18.03 12.95 -8.19
CA HIS A 670 18.31 13.80 -9.35
C HIS A 670 19.52 14.71 -9.06
N ASP A 671 20.03 15.41 -10.05
CA ASP A 671 21.18 16.30 -9.87
C ASP A 671 20.76 17.71 -9.46
N ALA A 672 19.82 18.31 -10.19
CA ALA A 672 19.30 19.65 -9.92
C ALA A 672 17.99 19.94 -10.66
N ILE A 673 17.23 20.93 -10.17
CA ILE A 673 16.11 21.51 -10.91
C ILE A 673 16.39 23.00 -11.15
N GLU A 674 16.55 23.38 -12.42
CA GLU A 674 16.79 24.77 -12.84
C GLU A 674 15.47 25.50 -13.10
N GLY A 675 15.42 26.81 -12.86
CA GLY A 675 14.26 27.65 -13.19
C GLY A 675 13.21 27.76 -12.08
N VAL A 676 13.45 27.23 -10.88
CA VAL A 676 12.53 27.31 -9.74
C VAL A 676 12.25 28.76 -9.33
N ASN A 677 13.22 29.65 -9.48
CA ASN A 677 13.10 31.09 -9.22
C ASN A 677 12.06 31.84 -10.09
N LEU A 678 11.59 31.20 -11.16
CA LEU A 678 10.51 31.73 -12.02
C LEU A 678 9.12 31.50 -11.42
N LEU A 679 9.03 30.67 -10.38
CA LEU A 679 7.81 30.26 -9.69
C LEU A 679 7.78 30.86 -8.26
N ASP A 680 6.59 31.09 -7.75
CA ASP A 680 6.39 31.57 -6.39
C ASP A 680 5.76 30.51 -5.46
N LYS A 681 5.10 29.51 -6.05
CA LYS A 681 4.34 28.52 -5.30
C LYS A 681 4.13 27.25 -6.13
N THR A 682 4.10 26.10 -5.49
CA THR A 682 3.61 24.85 -6.08
C THR A 682 2.38 24.32 -5.36
N ILE A 683 1.45 23.76 -6.11
CA ILE A 683 0.21 23.15 -5.60
C ILE A 683 0.05 21.77 -6.24
N VAL A 684 0.10 20.74 -5.42
CA VAL A 684 -0.11 19.36 -5.84
C VAL A 684 -1.56 18.96 -5.54
N ILE A 685 -2.26 18.48 -6.57
CA ILE A 685 -3.65 18.04 -6.49
C ILE A 685 -3.70 16.56 -6.88
N ASP A 686 -3.69 15.73 -5.87
CA ASP A 686 -3.74 14.26 -5.94
C ASP A 686 -5.09 13.70 -5.50
N GLN A 687 -5.30 12.42 -5.66
CA GLN A 687 -6.52 11.70 -5.29
C GLN A 687 -6.62 11.40 -3.78
N SER A 688 -5.68 11.85 -2.95
CA SER A 688 -5.72 11.60 -1.51
C SER A 688 -6.96 12.27 -0.85
N PRO A 689 -7.54 11.65 0.17
CA PRO A 689 -8.71 12.20 0.86
C PRO A 689 -8.46 13.62 1.41
N ILE A 690 -9.48 14.49 1.37
CA ILE A 690 -9.42 15.84 1.96
C ILE A 690 -9.38 15.85 3.49
N GLY A 691 -9.48 14.69 4.12
CA GLY A 691 -9.35 14.49 5.57
C GLY A 691 -9.53 13.02 5.93
N ARG A 692 -9.03 12.66 7.11
CA ARG A 692 -9.02 11.26 7.60
C ARG A 692 -10.10 10.96 8.64
N THR A 693 -10.89 11.96 9.01
CA THR A 693 -11.91 11.83 10.06
C THR A 693 -13.29 12.21 9.52
N PRO A 694 -14.39 11.71 10.10
CA PRO A 694 -15.74 12.10 9.71
C PRO A 694 -16.06 13.60 9.89
N ARG A 695 -15.24 14.34 10.65
CA ARG A 695 -15.36 15.79 10.85
C ARG A 695 -14.90 16.61 9.64
N SER A 696 -14.00 16.06 8.85
CA SER A 696 -13.57 16.70 7.59
C SER A 696 -14.68 16.59 6.56
N ASN A 697 -15.05 17.70 5.95
CA ASN A 697 -16.09 17.80 4.94
C ASN A 697 -15.81 18.95 3.96
N PRO A 698 -16.54 19.09 2.83
CA PRO A 698 -16.33 20.17 1.87
C PRO A 698 -16.42 21.56 2.48
N ALA A 699 -17.37 21.80 3.39
CA ALA A 699 -17.52 23.11 4.02
C ALA A 699 -16.31 23.53 4.85
N THR A 700 -15.71 22.60 5.58
CA THR A 700 -14.51 22.86 6.40
C THR A 700 -13.25 22.99 5.55
N TYR A 701 -13.07 22.12 4.54
CA TYR A 701 -11.88 22.10 3.69
C TYR A 701 -11.76 23.35 2.82
N THR A 702 -12.84 23.79 2.19
CA THR A 702 -12.89 25.00 1.35
C THR A 702 -12.90 26.29 2.17
N GLY A 703 -13.03 26.18 3.50
CA GLY A 703 -13.14 27.32 4.40
C GLY A 703 -14.47 28.11 4.25
N ILE A 704 -15.51 27.50 3.66
CA ILE A 704 -16.87 28.11 3.61
C ILE A 704 -17.52 28.09 4.99
N PHE A 705 -17.19 27.10 5.81
CA PHE A 705 -17.83 26.90 7.10
C PHE A 705 -17.59 28.05 8.09
N THR A 706 -16.46 28.75 8.01
CA THR A 706 -16.17 29.89 8.88
C THR A 706 -17.16 31.06 8.66
N PRO A 707 -17.35 31.58 7.43
CA PRO A 707 -18.34 32.64 7.20
C PRO A 707 -19.78 32.16 7.46
N ILE A 708 -20.12 30.87 7.28
CA ILE A 708 -21.44 30.34 7.66
C ILE A 708 -21.63 30.45 9.18
N ARG A 709 -20.65 30.05 10.00
CA ARG A 709 -20.73 30.15 11.46
C ARG A 709 -20.82 31.61 11.94
N GLU A 710 -20.12 32.52 11.30
CA GLU A 710 -20.19 33.94 11.57
C GLU A 710 -21.58 34.50 11.24
N LEU A 711 -22.17 34.07 10.13
CA LEU A 711 -23.52 34.46 9.74
C LEU A 711 -24.56 33.99 10.78
N PHE A 712 -24.49 32.72 11.24
CA PHE A 712 -25.38 32.24 12.29
C PHE A 712 -25.18 32.99 13.62
N ALA A 713 -23.92 33.33 13.98
CA ALA A 713 -23.62 34.10 15.16
C ALA A 713 -24.14 35.57 15.09
N SER A 714 -24.32 36.10 13.89
CA SER A 714 -24.85 37.45 13.66
C SER A 714 -26.37 37.55 13.70
N THR A 715 -27.10 36.41 13.78
CA THR A 715 -28.56 36.42 13.87
C THR A 715 -29.04 37.10 15.17
N PRO A 716 -30.18 37.77 15.17
CA PRO A 716 -30.72 38.46 16.36
C PRO A 716 -30.84 37.51 17.56
N GLU A 717 -31.34 36.30 17.35
CA GLU A 717 -31.53 35.31 18.41
C GLU A 717 -30.18 34.83 19.01
N ALA A 718 -29.16 34.58 18.20
CA ALA A 718 -27.82 34.23 18.66
C ALA A 718 -27.19 35.35 19.47
N ASN A 719 -27.37 36.60 19.03
CA ASN A 719 -26.88 37.81 19.73
C ASN A 719 -27.54 37.96 21.12
N VAL A 720 -28.87 37.80 21.21
CA VAL A 720 -29.60 37.84 22.49
C VAL A 720 -29.10 36.79 23.47
N ARG A 721 -28.74 35.60 23.00
CA ARG A 721 -28.21 34.49 23.82
C ARG A 721 -26.69 34.59 24.04
N GLY A 722 -25.99 35.62 23.46
CA GLY A 722 -24.55 35.79 23.56
C GLY A 722 -23.74 34.71 22.86
N TYR A 723 -24.31 34.04 21.82
CA TYR A 723 -23.66 32.97 21.10
C TYR A 723 -22.66 33.54 20.07
N LYS A 724 -21.41 33.11 20.17
CA LYS A 724 -20.32 33.43 19.24
C LYS A 724 -20.18 32.33 18.19
N SER A 725 -19.38 32.58 17.13
CA SER A 725 -19.16 31.62 16.04
C SER A 725 -18.65 30.23 16.49
N GLY A 726 -17.99 30.14 17.65
CA GLY A 726 -17.56 28.88 18.27
C GLY A 726 -18.73 27.96 18.67
N ARG A 727 -19.92 28.54 19.03
CA ARG A 727 -21.13 27.79 19.36
C ARG A 727 -21.67 27.00 18.18
N PHE A 728 -21.43 27.45 16.97
CA PHE A 728 -21.82 26.83 15.70
C PHE A 728 -20.72 25.93 15.10
N SER A 729 -19.72 25.54 15.91
CA SER A 729 -18.67 24.59 15.50
C SER A 729 -18.92 23.22 16.10
N PHE A 730 -19.01 22.19 15.28
CA PHE A 730 -19.07 20.80 15.73
C PHE A 730 -17.72 20.26 16.25
N ASN A 731 -16.63 21.03 16.13
CA ASN A 731 -15.30 20.67 16.65
C ASN A 731 -15.04 21.22 18.07
N VAL A 732 -15.85 22.14 18.55
CA VAL A 732 -15.62 22.86 19.82
C VAL A 732 -16.70 22.49 20.84
N LYS A 733 -16.30 22.29 22.09
CA LYS A 733 -17.24 22.06 23.21
C LYS A 733 -18.22 23.24 23.34
N GLY A 734 -19.46 22.94 23.71
CA GLY A 734 -20.52 23.91 23.95
C GLY A 734 -21.57 23.98 22.85
N GLY A 735 -21.25 23.70 21.58
CA GLY A 735 -22.24 23.63 20.49
C GLY A 735 -22.40 22.25 19.88
N ARG A 736 -21.41 21.38 20.03
CA ARG A 736 -21.40 20.01 19.49
C ARG A 736 -22.23 19.05 20.37
N CYS A 737 -22.68 17.98 19.78
CA CYS A 737 -23.15 16.81 20.52
C CYS A 737 -21.97 16.19 21.29
N GLU A 738 -22.07 16.03 22.61
CA GLU A 738 -20.96 15.51 23.41
C GLU A 738 -20.88 13.98 23.35
N ASN A 739 -21.94 13.26 23.02
CA ASN A 739 -21.92 11.82 22.84
C ASN A 739 -21.03 11.40 21.68
N CYS A 740 -21.27 11.91 20.47
CA CYS A 740 -20.42 11.65 19.30
C CYS A 740 -19.29 12.66 19.14
N GLN A 741 -19.14 13.61 20.06
CA GLN A 741 -18.13 14.69 20.01
C GLN A 741 -18.12 15.51 18.71
N GLY A 742 -19.25 15.56 18.00
CA GLY A 742 -19.43 16.27 16.74
C GLY A 742 -19.16 15.44 15.48
N ASP A 743 -18.87 14.14 15.60
CA ASP A 743 -18.68 13.26 14.44
C ASP A 743 -20.00 12.93 13.73
N GLY A 744 -21.15 12.97 14.46
CA GLY A 744 -22.45 12.56 13.98
C GLY A 744 -22.63 11.03 13.97
N VAL A 745 -21.54 10.30 14.09
CA VAL A 745 -21.46 8.83 14.13
C VAL A 745 -20.61 8.38 15.31
N ILE A 746 -20.84 7.16 15.80
CA ILE A 746 -20.04 6.50 16.81
C ILE A 746 -19.25 5.41 16.12
N LYS A 747 -17.93 5.45 16.31
CA LYS A 747 -17.03 4.42 15.79
C LYS A 747 -17.03 3.24 16.75
N ILE A 748 -17.36 2.06 16.24
CA ILE A 748 -17.22 0.78 16.94
C ILE A 748 -15.97 0.08 16.42
N GLU A 749 -14.94 0.00 17.23
CA GLU A 749 -13.68 -0.65 16.85
C GLU A 749 -13.83 -2.18 16.92
N MET A 750 -13.56 -2.83 15.81
CA MET A 750 -13.62 -4.28 15.66
C MET A 750 -12.21 -4.83 15.50
N HIS A 751 -11.70 -5.59 16.47
CA HIS A 751 -10.30 -6.05 16.52
C HIS A 751 -9.84 -6.86 15.30
N PHE A 752 -10.74 -7.52 14.57
CA PHE A 752 -10.41 -8.38 13.41
C PHE A 752 -11.17 -8.03 12.13
N LEU A 753 -12.08 -7.04 12.19
CA LEU A 753 -12.91 -6.59 11.08
C LEU A 753 -12.73 -5.08 10.89
N PRO A 754 -13.10 -4.53 9.72
CA PRO A 754 -13.14 -3.08 9.55
C PRO A 754 -14.03 -2.40 10.60
N ASP A 755 -13.61 -1.22 11.06
CA ASP A 755 -14.38 -0.43 12.01
C ASP A 755 -15.78 -0.09 11.46
N VAL A 756 -16.81 -0.24 12.29
CA VAL A 756 -18.20 0.08 11.93
C VAL A 756 -18.55 1.46 12.48
N TYR A 757 -19.19 2.27 11.64
CA TYR A 757 -19.67 3.60 12.01
C TYR A 757 -21.20 3.57 12.09
N VAL A 758 -21.73 3.77 13.30
CA VAL A 758 -23.17 3.80 13.56
C VAL A 758 -23.62 5.23 13.81
N GLN A 759 -24.79 5.62 13.32
CA GLN A 759 -25.34 6.94 13.56
C GLN A 759 -25.51 7.18 15.08
N CYS A 760 -25.19 8.38 15.54
CA CYS A 760 -25.31 8.74 16.95
C CYS A 760 -26.79 8.82 17.38
N ASP A 761 -27.18 8.06 18.39
CA ASP A 761 -28.56 7.97 18.88
C ASP A 761 -29.07 9.27 19.52
N GLU A 762 -28.17 10.14 20.00
CA GLU A 762 -28.54 11.41 20.65
C GLU A 762 -28.80 12.53 19.64
N CYS A 763 -27.89 12.72 18.69
CA CYS A 763 -28.01 13.82 17.71
C CYS A 763 -28.56 13.36 16.35
N HIS A 764 -28.77 12.06 16.14
CA HIS A 764 -29.26 11.49 14.88
C HIS A 764 -28.51 12.03 13.66
N GLY A 765 -27.18 12.03 13.72
CA GLY A 765 -26.29 12.50 12.66
C GLY A 765 -26.13 14.02 12.56
N LYS A 766 -26.88 14.84 13.29
CA LYS A 766 -26.89 16.31 13.21
C LYS A 766 -25.64 16.99 13.75
N ARG A 767 -24.77 16.27 14.51
CA ARG A 767 -23.48 16.73 15.05
C ARG A 767 -23.55 17.77 16.16
N TYR A 768 -24.68 18.44 16.39
CA TYR A 768 -24.88 19.55 17.32
C TYR A 768 -25.77 19.17 18.49
N ASN A 769 -25.64 19.93 19.59
CA ASN A 769 -26.57 19.88 20.69
C ASN A 769 -27.87 20.62 20.36
N ARG A 770 -28.91 20.39 21.17
CA ARG A 770 -30.25 20.98 20.96
C ARG A 770 -30.23 22.51 20.94
N GLU A 771 -29.46 23.13 21.83
CA GLU A 771 -29.40 24.58 21.95
C GLU A 771 -28.80 25.30 20.73
N ALA A 772 -27.79 24.71 20.07
CA ALA A 772 -27.22 25.23 18.84
C ALA A 772 -28.21 25.10 17.67
N LEU A 773 -29.06 24.05 17.67
CA LEU A 773 -30.06 23.79 16.64
C LEU A 773 -31.33 24.66 16.76
N GLU A 774 -31.52 25.34 17.90
CA GLU A 774 -32.61 26.29 18.05
C GLU A 774 -32.41 27.57 17.21
N ILE A 775 -31.17 27.94 16.92
CA ILE A 775 -30.83 29.13 16.10
C ILE A 775 -31.05 28.82 14.61
N LYS A 776 -31.79 29.67 13.94
CA LYS A 776 -32.12 29.53 12.51
C LYS A 776 -31.71 30.77 11.71
N TYR A 777 -31.28 30.52 10.47
CA TYR A 777 -31.09 31.52 9.43
C TYR A 777 -31.96 31.15 8.23
N LYS A 778 -32.87 32.05 7.78
CA LYS A 778 -33.88 31.74 6.77
C LYS A 778 -34.63 30.39 7.04
N ASP A 779 -35.11 30.18 8.26
CA ASP A 779 -35.76 28.97 8.76
C ASP A 779 -34.97 27.67 8.72
N LYS A 780 -33.67 27.71 8.44
CA LYS A 780 -32.76 26.55 8.44
C LYS A 780 -31.80 26.59 9.62
N THR A 781 -31.60 25.47 10.27
CA THR A 781 -30.55 25.29 11.30
C THR A 781 -29.19 25.11 10.63
N ILE A 782 -28.10 25.21 11.39
CA ILE A 782 -26.75 24.96 10.86
C ILE A 782 -26.55 23.50 10.43
N ALA A 783 -27.26 22.55 11.05
CA ALA A 783 -27.27 21.14 10.62
C ALA A 783 -28.00 20.98 9.28
N ASP A 784 -29.12 21.64 9.08
CA ASP A 784 -29.85 21.62 7.79
C ASP A 784 -28.98 22.19 6.67
N VAL A 785 -28.18 23.24 6.94
CA VAL A 785 -27.24 23.83 5.97
C VAL A 785 -26.14 22.82 5.61
N LEU A 786 -25.61 22.06 6.56
CA LEU A 786 -24.63 21.03 6.27
C LEU A 786 -25.23 19.85 5.48
N ASP A 787 -26.53 19.60 5.60
CA ASP A 787 -27.23 18.56 4.84
C ASP A 787 -27.69 19.01 3.43
N MET A 788 -27.61 20.32 3.14
CA MET A 788 -27.87 20.83 1.78
C MET A 788 -26.82 20.34 0.80
N THR A 789 -27.24 20.05 -0.43
CA THR A 789 -26.32 19.92 -1.55
C THR A 789 -25.65 21.26 -1.86
N ILE A 790 -24.48 21.23 -2.52
CA ILE A 790 -23.77 22.46 -2.91
C ILE A 790 -24.65 23.34 -3.82
N ASP A 791 -25.44 22.75 -4.73
CA ASP A 791 -26.41 23.48 -5.56
C ASP A 791 -27.46 24.20 -4.71
N GLN A 792 -28.10 23.50 -3.77
CA GLN A 792 -29.08 24.08 -2.85
C GLN A 792 -28.46 25.17 -1.97
N ALA A 793 -27.25 24.94 -1.50
CA ALA A 793 -26.53 25.93 -0.69
C ALA A 793 -26.14 27.18 -1.52
N ALA A 794 -25.76 27.00 -2.79
CA ALA A 794 -25.46 28.13 -3.69
C ALA A 794 -26.67 29.04 -3.89
N GLU A 795 -27.87 28.45 -4.07
CA GLU A 795 -29.12 29.20 -4.16
C GLU A 795 -29.48 29.85 -2.82
N PHE A 796 -29.34 29.10 -1.70
CA PHE A 796 -29.70 29.60 -0.36
C PHE A 796 -28.85 30.79 0.10
N PHE A 797 -27.53 30.81 -0.23
CA PHE A 797 -26.59 31.85 0.15
C PHE A 797 -26.30 32.85 -0.99
N ASP A 798 -27.09 32.90 -2.05
CA ASP A 798 -26.89 33.81 -3.19
C ASP A 798 -26.65 35.29 -2.75
N SER A 799 -27.38 35.74 -1.74
CA SER A 799 -27.29 37.08 -1.18
C SER A 799 -26.05 37.31 -0.28
N VAL A 800 -25.16 36.31 -0.08
CA VAL A 800 -23.97 36.42 0.79
C VAL A 800 -22.71 36.20 -0.05
N PRO A 801 -22.09 37.28 -0.62
CA PRO A 801 -21.04 37.14 -1.66
C PRO A 801 -19.83 36.29 -1.27
N ASN A 802 -19.40 36.33 0.00
CA ASN A 802 -18.25 35.58 0.49
C ASN A 802 -18.48 34.07 0.54
N ILE A 803 -19.76 33.64 0.68
CA ILE A 803 -20.16 32.23 0.67
C ILE A 803 -20.50 31.83 -0.76
N ALA A 804 -21.34 32.63 -1.43
CA ALA A 804 -21.85 32.37 -2.79
C ALA A 804 -20.73 32.11 -3.80
N ARG A 805 -19.67 32.95 -3.82
CA ARG A 805 -18.53 32.80 -4.74
C ARG A 805 -17.83 31.45 -4.60
N LYS A 806 -17.60 30.97 -3.38
CA LYS A 806 -16.93 29.70 -3.13
C LYS A 806 -17.82 28.51 -3.48
N LEU A 807 -19.13 28.62 -3.21
CA LEU A 807 -20.12 27.60 -3.61
C LEU A 807 -20.22 27.51 -5.12
N GLN A 808 -20.25 28.66 -5.82
CA GLN A 808 -20.25 28.71 -7.28
C GLN A 808 -19.05 27.99 -7.88
N THR A 809 -17.85 28.16 -7.32
CA THR A 809 -16.65 27.44 -7.78
C THR A 809 -16.80 25.93 -7.63
N LEU A 810 -17.45 25.44 -6.54
CA LEU A 810 -17.72 24.02 -6.35
C LEU A 810 -18.76 23.50 -7.36
N VAL A 811 -19.77 24.30 -7.73
CA VAL A 811 -20.73 23.97 -8.79
C VAL A 811 -20.04 23.88 -10.15
N GLU A 812 -19.14 24.85 -10.44
CA GLU A 812 -18.39 24.90 -11.70
C GLU A 812 -17.51 23.66 -11.92
N VAL A 813 -16.89 23.13 -10.86
CA VAL A 813 -16.13 21.87 -10.95
C VAL A 813 -16.99 20.60 -11.01
N GLY A 814 -18.34 20.75 -11.05
CA GLY A 814 -19.27 19.64 -11.16
C GLY A 814 -19.57 18.89 -9.85
N LEU A 815 -19.45 19.57 -8.70
CA LEU A 815 -19.69 19.00 -7.38
C LEU A 815 -21.04 19.46 -6.76
N GLY A 816 -21.95 20.03 -7.56
CA GLY A 816 -23.23 20.56 -7.08
C GLY A 816 -24.09 19.56 -6.32
N TYR A 817 -23.99 18.26 -6.64
CA TYR A 817 -24.76 17.18 -6.04
C TYR A 817 -24.27 16.75 -4.64
N ILE A 818 -23.05 17.09 -4.24
CA ILE A 818 -22.46 16.69 -2.97
C ILE A 818 -23.03 17.53 -1.82
N LYS A 819 -23.28 16.92 -0.65
CA LYS A 819 -23.68 17.65 0.55
C LYS A 819 -22.51 18.40 1.18
N LEU A 820 -22.74 19.63 1.68
CA LEU A 820 -21.72 20.45 2.34
C LEU A 820 -21.07 19.75 3.55
N GLY A 821 -21.85 19.02 4.33
CA GLY A 821 -21.40 18.31 5.53
C GLY A 821 -21.01 16.85 5.28
N GLN A 822 -20.97 16.38 4.03
CA GLN A 822 -20.64 14.99 3.71
C GLN A 822 -19.23 14.64 4.24
N PRO A 823 -19.04 13.53 4.98
CA PRO A 823 -17.77 13.14 5.54
C PRO A 823 -16.70 12.89 4.45
N ALA A 824 -15.47 13.35 4.70
CA ALA A 824 -14.36 13.18 3.76
C ALA A 824 -14.05 11.71 3.40
N THR A 825 -14.37 10.79 4.29
CA THR A 825 -14.15 9.35 4.14
C THR A 825 -15.10 8.68 3.13
N THR A 826 -16.17 9.38 2.70
CA THR A 826 -17.16 8.84 1.76
C THR A 826 -16.90 9.25 0.31
N PHE A 827 -15.92 10.13 0.05
CA PHE A 827 -15.63 10.61 -1.30
C PHE A 827 -14.82 9.60 -2.11
N SER A 828 -15.10 9.57 -3.41
CA SER A 828 -14.20 8.99 -4.39
C SER A 828 -12.92 9.85 -4.53
N GLY A 829 -11.84 9.25 -5.04
CA GLY A 829 -10.58 9.96 -5.27
C GLY A 829 -10.78 11.19 -6.17
N GLY A 830 -11.58 11.07 -7.24
CA GLY A 830 -11.87 12.18 -8.15
C GLY A 830 -12.72 13.30 -7.52
N GLU A 831 -13.66 12.98 -6.64
CA GLU A 831 -14.43 14.00 -5.89
C GLU A 831 -13.52 14.77 -4.93
N ALA A 832 -12.65 14.08 -4.18
CA ALA A 832 -11.68 14.70 -3.29
C ALA A 832 -10.74 15.64 -4.07
N GLN A 833 -10.26 15.22 -5.22
CA GLN A 833 -9.39 16.01 -6.10
C GLN A 833 -10.09 17.28 -6.61
N ARG A 834 -11.35 17.17 -7.05
CA ARG A 834 -12.14 18.32 -7.51
C ARG A 834 -12.42 19.31 -6.37
N ILE A 835 -12.65 18.85 -5.12
CA ILE A 835 -12.79 19.73 -3.95
C ILE A 835 -11.47 20.50 -3.70
N LYS A 836 -10.30 19.84 -3.82
CA LYS A 836 -8.99 20.51 -3.73
C LYS A 836 -8.82 21.56 -4.83
N LEU A 837 -9.15 21.20 -6.07
CA LEU A 837 -9.09 22.12 -7.21
C LEU A 837 -9.99 23.35 -7.00
N ALA A 838 -11.26 23.16 -6.61
CA ALA A 838 -12.17 24.26 -6.30
C ALA A 838 -11.65 25.20 -5.21
N THR A 839 -11.01 24.61 -4.19
CA THR A 839 -10.40 25.41 -3.10
C THR A 839 -9.31 26.33 -3.63
N GLU A 840 -8.45 25.83 -4.52
CA GLU A 840 -7.37 26.63 -5.11
C GLU A 840 -7.89 27.69 -6.10
N LEU A 841 -8.90 27.34 -6.91
CA LEU A 841 -9.59 28.28 -7.81
C LEU A 841 -10.23 29.46 -7.07
N SER A 842 -10.74 29.23 -5.87
CA SER A 842 -11.35 30.29 -5.06
C SER A 842 -10.35 31.33 -4.52
N LYS A 843 -9.04 31.03 -4.59
CA LYS A 843 -7.94 31.91 -4.15
C LYS A 843 -7.51 32.86 -5.27
N ARG A 844 -6.88 33.99 -4.89
CA ARG A 844 -6.33 34.93 -5.85
C ARG A 844 -5.07 34.33 -6.50
N SER A 845 -5.04 34.28 -7.83
CA SER A 845 -3.88 33.79 -8.60
C SER A 845 -2.79 34.86 -8.65
N THR A 846 -1.51 34.43 -8.60
CA THR A 846 -0.33 35.28 -8.78
C THR A 846 0.18 35.26 -10.21
N GLY A 847 -0.24 34.28 -11.02
CA GLY A 847 0.26 34.05 -12.40
C GLY A 847 1.64 33.38 -12.47
N LYS A 848 2.18 32.90 -11.31
CA LYS A 848 3.48 32.21 -11.22
C LYS A 848 3.39 30.91 -10.43
N THR A 849 2.19 30.36 -10.29
CA THR A 849 1.97 29.11 -9.56
C THR A 849 2.16 27.91 -10.49
N MET A 850 2.87 26.89 -10.01
CA MET A 850 2.93 25.57 -10.64
C MET A 850 1.83 24.68 -10.07
N TYR A 851 0.89 24.27 -10.90
CA TYR A 851 -0.11 23.25 -10.57
C TYR A 851 0.36 21.89 -11.07
N ILE A 852 0.34 20.90 -10.20
CA ILE A 852 0.68 19.51 -10.53
C ILE A 852 -0.55 18.67 -10.23
N LEU A 853 -1.10 18.01 -11.26
CA LEU A 853 -2.29 17.19 -11.18
C LEU A 853 -1.96 15.73 -11.56
N ASP A 854 -2.45 14.80 -10.78
CA ASP A 854 -2.26 13.37 -11.01
C ASP A 854 -3.60 12.74 -11.40
N GLU A 855 -3.73 12.35 -12.68
CA GLU A 855 -4.93 11.73 -13.30
C GLU A 855 -6.25 12.42 -12.91
N PRO A 856 -6.42 13.72 -13.21
CA PRO A 856 -7.59 14.49 -12.78
C PRO A 856 -8.91 14.07 -13.45
N THR A 857 -8.89 13.24 -14.48
CA THR A 857 -10.10 12.74 -15.17
C THR A 857 -10.59 11.39 -14.66
N THR A 858 -9.95 10.84 -13.64
CA THR A 858 -10.34 9.56 -13.02
C THR A 858 -11.81 9.59 -12.57
N GLY A 859 -12.62 8.61 -13.02
CA GLY A 859 -14.04 8.49 -12.68
C GLY A 859 -14.95 9.58 -13.28
N LEU A 860 -14.50 10.26 -14.34
CA LEU A 860 -15.27 11.32 -14.99
C LEU A 860 -15.85 10.88 -16.33
N HIS A 861 -17.12 11.13 -16.50
CA HIS A 861 -17.78 11.07 -17.82
C HIS A 861 -17.21 12.16 -18.75
N SER A 862 -17.21 11.94 -20.08
CA SER A 862 -16.69 12.89 -21.09
C SER A 862 -17.27 14.31 -20.96
N ALA A 863 -18.53 14.46 -20.53
CA ALA A 863 -19.13 15.76 -20.26
C ALA A 863 -18.49 16.48 -19.05
N ASP A 864 -18.12 15.73 -17.99
CA ASP A 864 -17.42 16.26 -16.83
C ASP A 864 -15.97 16.60 -17.16
N VAL A 865 -15.30 15.78 -18.02
CA VAL A 865 -13.96 16.05 -18.57
C VAL A 865 -13.94 17.36 -19.35
N LYS A 866 -14.93 17.61 -20.21
CA LYS A 866 -15.08 18.87 -20.97
C LYS A 866 -15.15 20.09 -20.03
N ARG A 867 -15.94 19.98 -18.95
CA ARG A 867 -16.08 21.03 -17.94
C ARG A 867 -14.78 21.25 -17.18
N LEU A 868 -14.11 20.18 -16.75
CA LEU A 868 -12.81 20.24 -16.08
C LEU A 868 -11.76 20.91 -16.96
N LEU A 869 -11.64 20.53 -18.24
CA LEU A 869 -10.72 21.15 -19.20
C LEU A 869 -10.92 22.65 -19.32
N GLY A 870 -12.17 23.14 -19.35
CA GLY A 870 -12.47 24.57 -19.36
C GLY A 870 -11.84 25.29 -18.15
N ILE A 871 -11.92 24.69 -16.97
CA ILE A 871 -11.36 25.22 -15.74
C ILE A 871 -9.82 25.22 -15.77
N LEU A 872 -9.21 24.12 -16.20
CA LEU A 872 -7.75 23.99 -16.29
C LEU A 872 -7.18 25.02 -17.28
N GLN A 873 -7.86 25.25 -18.42
CA GLN A 873 -7.48 26.27 -19.40
C GLN A 873 -7.53 27.69 -18.78
N GLN A 874 -8.57 28.03 -18.01
CA GLN A 874 -8.67 29.33 -17.32
C GLN A 874 -7.51 29.56 -16.35
N LEU A 875 -7.08 28.52 -15.61
CA LEU A 875 -5.93 28.61 -14.70
C LEU A 875 -4.64 28.95 -15.45
N VAL A 876 -4.41 28.32 -16.61
CA VAL A 876 -3.23 28.58 -17.43
C VAL A 876 -3.32 29.96 -18.10
N GLU A 877 -4.51 30.38 -18.55
CA GLU A 877 -4.75 31.75 -19.08
C GLU A 877 -4.44 32.83 -18.06
N GLY A 878 -4.60 32.52 -16.76
CA GLY A 878 -4.18 33.37 -15.66
C GLY A 878 -2.65 33.50 -15.49
N GLY A 879 -1.84 32.95 -16.40
CA GLY A 879 -0.37 33.01 -16.43
C GLY A 879 0.33 31.88 -15.65
N ASN A 880 -0.42 30.95 -15.02
CA ASN A 880 0.13 29.85 -14.25
C ASN A 880 0.68 28.73 -15.18
N SER A 881 1.53 27.89 -14.62
CA SER A 881 2.05 26.69 -15.26
C SER A 881 1.35 25.45 -14.73
N MET A 882 1.18 24.45 -15.58
CA MET A 882 0.50 23.23 -15.21
C MET A 882 1.21 21.99 -15.74
N ILE A 883 1.40 21.00 -14.88
CA ILE A 883 1.88 19.65 -15.22
C ILE A 883 0.76 18.68 -14.85
N ILE A 884 0.35 17.86 -15.82
CA ILE A 884 -0.72 16.87 -15.62
C ILE A 884 -0.18 15.50 -16.03
N ILE A 885 -0.25 14.51 -15.13
CA ILE A 885 -0.09 13.11 -15.51
C ILE A 885 -1.44 12.64 -16.02
N GLU A 886 -1.51 12.14 -17.26
CA GLU A 886 -2.78 11.74 -17.84
C GLU A 886 -2.68 10.64 -18.91
N HIS A 887 -3.77 9.87 -19.01
CA HIS A 887 -3.98 8.83 -20.00
C HIS A 887 -5.19 9.12 -20.92
N ASN A 888 -6.07 10.02 -20.50
CA ASN A 888 -7.25 10.40 -21.25
C ASN A 888 -6.85 11.19 -22.50
N LEU A 889 -7.18 10.64 -23.68
CA LEU A 889 -6.81 11.24 -24.98
C LEU A 889 -7.45 12.62 -25.20
N ASP A 890 -8.62 12.90 -24.64
CA ASP A 890 -9.26 14.21 -24.74
C ASP A 890 -8.46 15.30 -24.02
N VAL A 891 -7.85 14.98 -22.89
CA VAL A 891 -6.94 15.89 -22.17
C VAL A 891 -5.63 16.02 -22.94
N ILE A 892 -5.06 14.90 -23.38
CA ILE A 892 -3.77 14.87 -24.08
C ILE A 892 -3.85 15.70 -25.38
N LYS A 893 -4.93 15.54 -26.18
CA LYS A 893 -5.11 16.35 -27.42
C LYS A 893 -5.34 17.85 -27.15
N SER A 894 -5.79 18.18 -25.93
CA SER A 894 -6.07 19.56 -25.50
C SER A 894 -4.87 20.26 -24.89
N ALA A 895 -3.74 19.56 -24.67
CA ALA A 895 -2.52 20.07 -24.07
C ALA A 895 -1.78 21.05 -25.02
N ASP A 896 -1.02 21.98 -24.46
CA ASP A 896 -0.09 22.83 -25.21
C ASP A 896 1.23 22.10 -25.54
N TRP A 897 1.69 21.25 -24.58
CA TRP A 897 2.91 20.49 -24.65
C TRP A 897 2.74 19.08 -24.06
N ILE A 898 3.38 18.10 -24.63
CA ILE A 898 3.37 16.72 -24.16
C ILE A 898 4.80 16.26 -23.92
N ILE A 899 5.00 15.51 -22.85
CA ILE A 899 6.20 14.71 -22.56
C ILE A 899 5.75 13.26 -22.51
N ASP A 900 6.13 12.47 -23.52
CA ASP A 900 5.76 11.06 -23.61
C ASP A 900 6.85 10.18 -23.06
N MET A 901 6.55 9.45 -21.98
CA MET A 901 7.48 8.58 -21.26
C MET A 901 7.34 7.13 -21.70
N GLY A 902 8.48 6.43 -21.75
CA GLY A 902 8.49 5.04 -22.21
C GLY A 902 9.90 4.50 -22.44
N PRO A 903 10.07 3.62 -23.48
CA PRO A 903 9.03 3.12 -24.39
C PRO A 903 8.06 2.12 -23.76
N GLU A 904 8.50 1.33 -22.78
CA GLU A 904 7.74 0.33 -22.03
C GLU A 904 7.60 0.71 -20.53
N GLY A 905 7.04 -0.19 -19.74
CA GLY A 905 7.00 -0.07 -18.27
C GLY A 905 8.21 -0.72 -17.59
N GLY A 906 8.42 -0.40 -16.30
CA GLY A 906 9.47 -1.02 -15.47
C GLY A 906 10.88 -0.73 -15.96
N ILE A 907 11.71 -1.77 -16.02
CA ILE A 907 13.14 -1.67 -16.35
C ILE A 907 13.37 -1.20 -17.80
N ASP A 908 12.43 -1.49 -18.69
CA ASP A 908 12.49 -1.09 -20.11
C ASP A 908 11.89 0.30 -20.36
N GLY A 909 11.38 0.94 -19.33
CA GLY A 909 10.87 2.31 -19.32
C GLY A 909 11.90 3.35 -18.89
N GLY A 910 11.41 4.43 -18.31
CA GLY A 910 12.23 5.43 -17.62
C GLY A 910 12.97 6.41 -18.51
N THR A 911 12.58 6.53 -19.80
CA THR A 911 13.15 7.50 -20.74
C THR A 911 12.06 8.39 -21.34
N VAL A 912 12.46 9.52 -21.93
CA VAL A 912 11.57 10.38 -22.72
C VAL A 912 11.59 9.88 -24.17
N VAL A 913 10.46 9.39 -24.65
CA VAL A 913 10.30 8.91 -26.03
C VAL A 913 10.18 10.08 -27.00
N ALA A 914 9.38 11.08 -26.61
CA ALA A 914 9.16 12.28 -27.40
C ALA A 914 8.65 13.43 -26.54
N CYS A 915 8.91 14.67 -26.98
CA CYS A 915 8.32 15.88 -26.41
C CYS A 915 7.96 16.85 -27.53
N GLY A 916 6.85 17.57 -27.38
CA GLY A 916 6.36 18.50 -28.39
C GLY A 916 4.88 18.78 -28.25
N THR A 917 4.30 19.40 -29.27
CA THR A 917 2.85 19.56 -29.36
C THR A 917 2.17 18.21 -29.62
N PRO A 918 0.87 18.06 -29.36
CA PRO A 918 0.13 16.83 -29.68
C PRO A 918 0.30 16.42 -31.16
N GLU A 919 0.35 17.38 -32.08
CA GLU A 919 0.56 17.15 -33.50
C GLU A 919 1.97 16.63 -33.82
N ASP A 920 2.97 17.01 -33.03
CA ASP A 920 4.34 16.50 -33.18
C ASP A 920 4.45 15.07 -32.65
N ILE A 921 3.88 14.79 -31.46
CA ILE A 921 3.86 13.46 -30.88
C ILE A 921 3.14 12.45 -31.79
N ALA A 922 2.05 12.86 -32.46
CA ALA A 922 1.29 12.01 -33.39
C ALA A 922 2.13 11.55 -34.60
N LYS A 923 3.25 12.22 -34.91
CA LYS A 923 4.17 11.88 -36.02
C LYS A 923 5.29 10.92 -35.59
N VAL A 924 5.49 10.70 -34.29
CA VAL A 924 6.58 9.88 -33.76
C VAL A 924 6.21 8.40 -33.85
N PRO A 925 6.90 7.56 -34.63
CA PRO A 925 6.49 6.16 -34.86
C PRO A 925 6.55 5.28 -33.60
N ASN A 926 7.51 5.58 -32.71
CA ASN A 926 7.75 4.80 -31.49
C ASN A 926 6.91 5.25 -30.30
N SER A 927 6.11 6.31 -30.43
CA SER A 927 5.19 6.76 -29.40
C SER A 927 3.88 5.98 -29.47
N PHE A 928 3.57 5.24 -28.41
CA PHE A 928 2.25 4.61 -28.27
C PHE A 928 1.16 5.67 -28.15
N THR A 929 1.38 6.69 -27.31
CA THR A 929 0.46 7.84 -27.20
C THR A 929 0.21 8.48 -28.55
N GLY A 930 1.26 8.67 -29.36
CA GLY A 930 1.17 9.24 -30.70
C GLY A 930 0.29 8.44 -31.65
N LYS A 931 0.34 7.11 -31.58
CA LYS A 931 -0.49 6.22 -32.44
C LYS A 931 -1.99 6.41 -32.19
N TYR A 932 -2.40 6.54 -30.91
CA TYR A 932 -3.81 6.76 -30.55
C TYR A 932 -4.23 8.20 -30.81
N LEU A 933 -3.38 9.20 -30.50
CA LEU A 933 -3.63 10.60 -30.79
C LEU A 933 -3.90 10.89 -32.27
N LYS A 934 -3.20 10.21 -33.16
CA LYS A 934 -3.37 10.35 -34.63
C LYS A 934 -4.80 10.10 -35.11
N LYS A 935 -5.59 9.31 -34.37
CA LYS A 935 -7.00 9.03 -34.68
C LYS A 935 -7.93 10.15 -34.23
N MET A 936 -7.48 11.03 -33.33
CA MET A 936 -8.30 12.07 -32.68
C MET A 936 -7.96 13.49 -33.12
N LEU A 937 -6.81 13.72 -33.73
CA LEU A 937 -6.36 14.99 -34.32
C LEU A 937 -6.78 15.09 -35.79
#